data_39840102aca2cd7bd0f4a3fe1caadead
#
_entry.id   39840102aca2cd7bd0f4a3fe1caadead
#
_cell.length_a   1.000
_cell.length_b   1.000
_cell.length_c   1.000
_cell.angle_alpha   90.00
_cell.angle_beta   90.00
_cell.angle_gamma   90.00
#
_symmetry.space_group_name_H-M   'P 1'
#
loop_
_entity.id
_entity.type
_entity.pdbx_description
1 polymer ?
#
loop_
_entity_poly.entity_id
_entity_poly.type
_entity_poly.pdbx_seq_one_letter_code
_entity_poly.pdbx_strand_id
1 'polypeptide(L)'
;MNATRHAVVCLLAVGLLACAEDETSPVLGPTKAYAGVATQLERFVAAEMADKHLPGLSIALVDDQHVVWSRGFGFERPKDSIPATAQTVYRVGSVSKLFTDLAVMQLVERGRMSLDAPIAKVLPDFHPGNTFGGEITLRELMSHRAGLVREPPVGHYFDDTSPTLAATVASLNNTSLVYAPQSRTKYSNAAIATVGDALEVSQQEPFASYVKRAILTPMGLRHAAFEPEPNLVRHLAAAEMWTYHGRTFAAPTFQLGMAPAGSMYATMPDLAHFMSVLFAGGRGPGGQVVKRETLDSMWTPQFAANGSKTGYGIGFAIGELDGARVVRHGGAIYGFATELAALPDEKLGVAVSISKDGANAVATQIANAALRMMRAAKAGREVAAPRTSTPTSMTLARRAEGRYGTGEEAFDIVRRDSTLSLRRDRGGHWTRLRLLSGDTLDADDVLAFGGSPLRVVDDGRIVRGADTLRRQPKGPLPADPPLPWQGLIGEYGWDHNTLYVLEKGGRLTALIEWFFEYPLTPVAADTFAFPHEGLYDGERLVFSRDSTGRATGVVAAGVLFKRRAITGEDGSVFRITPVKPVDQLRTEALAASPPAEHGDFVKSDLVELTKLDPTIRLDIRYASDRNFLSTPVYTQARAFLQRPAAEALVRAHHALRAQGYGLLIHDGYRPWYVTKMFWEGTPESGHVFVADPSLGSKHNRGGAVDLTMFDLKTGKPIVATGGYDEMSDRSYPDYPGGTSHQRALREILRDAMEAQGFTVYEAEWWHFDWKDWKRYQIGNTKFEDLGR
;
A
#
# COMPACT_ATOMS: atom_id res chain seq x y z
N MET A 1 80.47 37.34 23.43
CA MET A 1 79.89 38.69 23.29
C MET A 1 78.48 38.48 22.76
N ASN A 2 77.47 38.96 23.49
CA ASN A 2 76.01 39.04 23.27
C ASN A 2 75.26 37.75 23.02
N ALA A 3 74.71 37.21 24.13
CA ALA A 3 73.62 36.27 24.14
C ALA A 3 72.29 37.03 24.14
N THR A 4 71.39 36.71 23.23
CA THR A 4 69.99 37.22 23.22
C THR A 4 69.09 36.08 23.67
N ARG A 5 68.39 36.30 24.78
CA ARG A 5 67.38 35.37 25.35
C ARG A 5 66.08 35.53 24.56
N HIS A 6 65.56 34.40 24.08
CA HIS A 6 64.16 34.33 23.61
C HIS A 6 63.28 33.76 24.71
N ALA A 7 62.29 34.53 25.13
CA ALA A 7 61.29 34.09 26.05
C ALA A 7 60.21 33.34 25.24
N VAL A 8 59.94 32.07 25.56
CA VAL A 8 58.85 31.29 25.04
C VAL A 8 57.64 31.59 25.91
N VAL A 9 56.63 32.19 25.29
CA VAL A 9 55.29 32.35 25.88
C VAL A 9 54.47 31.12 25.54
N CYS A 10 54.20 30.24 26.55
CA CYS A 10 53.20 29.17 26.43
C CYS A 10 51.81 29.74 26.55
N LEU A 11 51.08 29.78 25.41
CA LEU A 11 49.62 29.96 25.41
C LEU A 11 48.94 28.61 25.71
N LEU A 12 48.33 28.52 26.89
CA LEU A 12 47.41 27.45 27.24
C LEU A 12 46.09 27.69 26.46
N ALA A 13 45.92 26.94 25.39
CA ALA A 13 44.60 26.81 24.73
C ALA A 13 43.76 25.85 25.56
N VAL A 14 42.81 26.41 26.35
CA VAL A 14 41.75 25.61 26.96
C VAL A 14 40.77 25.23 25.83
N GLY A 15 40.93 24.03 25.32
CA GLY A 15 39.99 23.42 24.41
C GLY A 15 38.69 23.12 25.16
N LEU A 16 37.64 23.87 24.86
CA LEU A 16 36.27 23.45 25.13
C LEU A 16 36.02 22.17 24.27
N LEU A 17 36.17 21.01 24.90
CA LEU A 17 35.55 19.81 24.40
C LEU A 17 34.02 20.01 24.55
N ALA A 18 33.37 20.49 23.50
CA ALA A 18 31.96 20.25 23.30
C ALA A 18 31.83 18.72 23.18
N CYS A 19 31.18 18.10 24.15
CA CYS A 19 30.69 16.73 23.99
C CYS A 19 29.80 16.74 22.75
N ALA A 20 30.33 16.26 21.64
CA ALA A 20 29.49 15.81 20.55
C ALA A 20 28.65 14.66 21.14
N GLU A 21 27.34 14.91 21.32
CA GLU A 21 26.42 13.83 21.58
C GLU A 21 26.61 12.78 20.46
N ASP A 22 26.75 11.54 20.85
CA ASP A 22 27.03 10.43 19.94
C ASP A 22 25.78 10.24 19.03
N GLU A 23 25.78 10.94 17.89
CA GLU A 23 24.67 10.91 16.88
C GLU A 23 24.44 9.49 16.32
N THR A 24 25.28 8.54 16.67
CA THR A 24 25.24 7.16 16.17
C THR A 24 24.53 6.17 17.10
N SER A 25 24.12 6.59 18.31
CA SER A 25 23.43 5.68 19.22
C SER A 25 22.01 5.38 18.71
N PRO A 26 21.67 4.09 18.51
CA PRO A 26 20.32 3.72 18.08
C PRO A 26 19.25 3.93 19.17
N VAL A 27 19.65 4.25 20.41
CA VAL A 27 18.77 4.33 21.59
C VAL A 27 19.06 5.57 22.41
N LEU A 28 17.98 6.28 22.79
CA LEU A 28 17.98 7.34 23.82
C LEU A 28 17.17 6.87 25.02
N GLY A 29 17.80 6.71 26.17
CA GLY A 29 17.14 6.17 27.37
C GLY A 29 17.15 4.65 27.37
N PRO A 30 16.23 3.95 28.07
CA PRO A 30 15.08 4.49 28.80
C PRO A 30 15.45 5.08 30.18
N THR A 31 14.66 6.02 30.65
CA THR A 31 14.73 6.41 32.06
C THR A 31 14.29 5.25 32.96
N LYS A 32 14.78 5.21 34.21
CA LYS A 32 14.51 4.09 35.15
C LYS A 32 13.02 3.78 35.30
N ALA A 33 12.18 4.81 35.32
CA ALA A 33 10.71 4.65 35.46
C ALA A 33 10.06 3.93 34.27
N TYR A 34 10.66 4.04 33.07
CA TYR A 34 10.12 3.49 31.82
C TYR A 34 10.92 2.29 31.27
N ALA A 35 11.85 1.75 32.03
CA ALA A 35 12.65 0.59 31.60
C ALA A 35 11.78 -0.64 31.27
N GLY A 36 10.75 -0.90 32.08
CA GLY A 36 9.78 -1.97 31.81
C GLY A 36 8.95 -1.73 30.56
N VAL A 37 8.57 -0.48 30.29
CA VAL A 37 7.85 -0.10 29.07
C VAL A 37 8.72 -0.34 27.85
N ALA A 38 9.96 0.13 27.87
CA ALA A 38 10.90 -0.06 26.77
C ALA A 38 11.11 -1.55 26.46
N THR A 39 11.33 -2.39 27.49
CA THR A 39 11.51 -3.85 27.32
C THR A 39 10.31 -4.52 26.66
N GLN A 40 9.08 -4.18 27.07
CA GLN A 40 7.87 -4.75 26.46
C GLN A 40 7.64 -4.24 25.04
N LEU A 41 7.88 -2.93 24.79
CA LEU A 41 7.77 -2.36 23.44
C LEU A 41 8.81 -2.93 22.48
N GLU A 42 10.04 -3.15 22.92
CA GLU A 42 11.07 -3.79 22.08
C GLU A 42 10.65 -5.16 21.59
N ARG A 43 10.08 -5.99 22.46
CA ARG A 43 9.55 -7.31 22.08
C ARG A 43 8.36 -7.20 21.15
N PHE A 44 7.44 -6.31 21.47
CA PHE A 44 6.23 -6.13 20.68
C PHE A 44 6.55 -5.61 19.28
N VAL A 45 7.34 -4.53 19.16
CA VAL A 45 7.76 -3.96 17.87
C VAL A 45 8.53 -4.99 17.04
N ALA A 46 9.46 -5.74 17.65
CA ALA A 46 10.20 -6.77 16.93
C ALA A 46 9.28 -7.87 16.36
N ALA A 47 8.25 -8.27 17.11
CA ALA A 47 7.26 -9.25 16.65
C ALA A 47 6.42 -8.69 15.49
N GLU A 48 5.92 -7.45 15.60
CA GLU A 48 5.14 -6.78 14.56
C GLU A 48 5.96 -6.60 13.27
N MET A 49 7.23 -6.20 13.40
CA MET A 49 8.13 -6.04 12.26
C MET A 49 8.39 -7.35 11.53
N ALA A 50 8.64 -8.43 12.27
CA ALA A 50 8.87 -9.75 11.70
C ALA A 50 7.62 -10.30 10.99
N ASP A 51 6.45 -10.15 11.63
CA ASP A 51 5.18 -10.65 11.08
C ASP A 51 4.72 -9.90 9.84
N LYS A 52 4.91 -8.59 9.81
CA LYS A 52 4.40 -7.69 8.76
C LYS A 52 5.48 -7.23 7.78
N HIS A 53 6.70 -7.79 7.90
CA HIS A 53 7.84 -7.47 7.04
C HIS A 53 8.08 -5.96 6.94
N LEU A 54 8.20 -5.28 8.09
CA LEU A 54 8.46 -3.85 8.13
C LEU A 54 9.96 -3.59 8.00
N PRO A 55 10.41 -2.77 7.03
CA PRO A 55 11.85 -2.55 6.80
C PRO A 55 12.54 -1.79 7.92
N GLY A 56 11.90 -0.74 8.41
CA GLY A 56 12.42 0.13 9.45
C GLY A 56 11.32 0.87 10.21
N LEU A 57 11.63 1.20 11.45
CA LEU A 57 10.73 1.91 12.35
C LEU A 57 11.54 2.72 13.36
N SER A 58 11.07 3.93 13.71
CA SER A 58 11.57 4.67 14.88
C SER A 58 10.39 5.09 15.76
N ILE A 59 10.65 5.10 17.08
CA ILE A 59 9.69 5.47 18.10
C ILE A 59 10.32 6.39 19.14
N ALA A 60 9.56 7.34 19.68
CA ALA A 60 9.93 8.14 20.83
C ALA A 60 8.77 8.29 21.80
N LEU A 61 9.07 8.21 23.08
CA LEU A 61 8.12 8.38 24.20
C LEU A 61 8.47 9.64 24.99
N VAL A 62 7.44 10.38 25.37
CA VAL A 62 7.60 11.59 26.18
C VAL A 62 6.70 11.56 27.40
N ASP A 63 7.25 11.98 28.55
CA ASP A 63 6.53 12.27 29.78
C ASP A 63 6.84 13.70 30.20
N ASP A 64 5.80 14.54 30.13
CA ASP A 64 5.84 16.00 30.35
C ASP A 64 6.94 16.68 29.50
N GLN A 65 8.06 17.07 30.10
CA GLN A 65 9.14 17.81 29.42
C GLN A 65 10.30 16.92 28.98
N HIS A 66 10.18 15.58 29.15
CA HIS A 66 11.28 14.66 28.93
C HIS A 66 10.99 13.60 27.88
N VAL A 67 11.84 13.47 26.89
CA VAL A 67 11.89 12.27 26.06
C VAL A 67 12.47 11.15 26.92
N VAL A 68 11.60 10.21 27.34
CA VAL A 68 11.94 9.16 28.30
C VAL A 68 12.54 7.92 27.67
N TRP A 69 12.34 7.76 26.38
CA TRP A 69 12.93 6.69 25.55
C TRP A 69 12.74 7.01 24.08
N SER A 70 13.75 6.67 23.28
CA SER A 70 13.65 6.64 21.82
C SER A 70 14.54 5.57 21.23
N ARG A 71 14.09 4.91 20.16
CA ARG A 71 14.83 3.82 19.51
C ARG A 71 14.44 3.65 18.04
N GLY A 72 15.42 3.28 17.20
CA GLY A 72 15.21 2.74 15.86
C GLY A 72 15.24 1.22 15.86
N PHE A 73 14.53 0.61 14.92
CA PHE A 73 14.43 -0.84 14.69
C PHE A 73 14.54 -1.13 13.19
N GLY A 74 15.15 -2.26 12.82
CA GLY A 74 15.38 -2.60 11.43
C GLY A 74 16.38 -1.66 10.78
N PHE A 75 16.10 -1.22 9.56
CA PHE A 75 17.06 -0.49 8.74
C PHE A 75 16.52 0.88 8.29
N GLU A 76 17.39 1.88 8.33
CA GLU A 76 17.22 3.16 7.62
C GLU A 76 17.35 2.93 6.11
N ARG A 77 18.37 2.18 5.70
CA ARG A 77 18.64 1.77 4.33
C ARG A 77 18.93 0.28 4.25
N PRO A 78 17.92 -0.57 4.00
CA PRO A 78 18.10 -2.03 4.00
C PRO A 78 19.17 -2.53 3.02
N LYS A 79 19.22 -1.97 1.79
CA LYS A 79 20.21 -2.35 0.76
C LYS A 79 21.66 -2.10 1.20
N ASP A 80 21.90 -1.06 1.98
CA ASP A 80 23.21 -0.68 2.47
C ASP A 80 23.51 -1.27 3.86
N SER A 81 22.55 -2.00 4.44
CA SER A 81 22.58 -2.55 5.80
C SER A 81 22.79 -1.46 6.88
N ILE A 82 22.31 -0.24 6.64
CA ILE A 82 22.38 0.86 7.60
C ILE A 82 21.22 0.75 8.57
N PRO A 83 21.46 0.59 9.88
CA PRO A 83 20.39 0.41 10.85
C PRO A 83 19.59 1.70 11.05
N ALA A 84 18.28 1.57 11.32
CA ALA A 84 17.48 2.68 11.78
C ALA A 84 17.86 3.05 13.23
N THR A 85 17.86 4.36 13.50
CA THR A 85 18.21 4.94 14.80
C THR A 85 17.11 5.87 15.30
N ALA A 86 17.28 6.42 16.50
CA ALA A 86 16.43 7.50 17.00
C ALA A 86 16.50 8.74 16.07
N GLN A 87 17.61 8.94 15.35
CA GLN A 87 17.84 10.11 14.49
C GLN A 87 17.47 9.85 13.02
N THR A 88 16.99 8.67 12.68
CA THR A 88 16.48 8.39 11.33
C THR A 88 15.33 9.34 11.02
N VAL A 89 15.39 9.96 9.84
CA VAL A 89 14.42 10.93 9.36
C VAL A 89 13.33 10.20 8.57
N TYR A 90 12.11 10.63 8.73
CA TYR A 90 10.92 10.14 7.99
C TYR A 90 10.19 11.32 7.34
N ARG A 91 9.51 11.07 6.23
CA ARG A 91 8.45 11.95 5.76
C ARG A 91 7.21 11.64 6.61
N VAL A 92 6.75 12.64 7.38
CA VAL A 92 5.71 12.38 8.39
C VAL A 92 4.29 12.63 7.89
N GLY A 93 4.16 12.86 6.58
CA GLY A 93 2.87 13.00 5.92
C GLY A 93 1.97 14.02 6.62
N SER A 94 0.73 13.67 6.85
CA SER A 94 -0.29 14.57 7.39
C SER A 94 -0.04 15.10 8.81
N VAL A 95 0.95 14.59 9.55
CA VAL A 95 1.41 15.24 10.80
C VAL A 95 1.88 16.68 10.54
N SER A 96 2.28 17.00 9.31
CA SER A 96 2.56 18.35 8.80
C SER A 96 1.48 19.37 9.12
N LYS A 97 0.20 18.95 9.06
CA LYS A 97 -0.97 19.83 9.27
C LYS A 97 -0.97 20.47 10.65
N LEU A 98 -0.49 19.76 11.66
CA LEU A 98 -0.39 20.28 13.01
C LEU A 98 0.47 21.55 13.09
N PHE A 99 1.57 21.57 12.33
CA PHE A 99 2.49 22.70 12.29
C PHE A 99 1.95 23.86 11.46
N THR A 100 1.26 23.55 10.36
CA THR A 100 0.56 24.53 9.53
C THR A 100 -0.52 25.26 10.36
N ASP A 101 -1.36 24.48 11.02
CA ASP A 101 -2.46 25.01 11.81
C ASP A 101 -1.96 25.78 13.03
N LEU A 102 -0.91 25.30 13.68
CA LEU A 102 -0.28 26.00 14.80
C LEU A 102 0.28 27.37 14.38
N ALA A 103 0.87 27.47 13.18
CA ALA A 103 1.38 28.72 12.64
C ALA A 103 0.27 29.75 12.43
N VAL A 104 -0.89 29.32 11.91
CA VAL A 104 -2.07 30.16 11.78
C VAL A 104 -2.63 30.57 13.16
N MET A 105 -2.73 29.61 14.11
CA MET A 105 -3.23 29.90 15.46
C MET A 105 -2.34 30.90 16.21
N GLN A 106 -1.03 30.89 15.96
CA GLN A 106 -0.13 31.91 16.50
C GLN A 106 -0.49 33.32 15.99
N LEU A 107 -0.89 33.44 14.71
CA LEU A 107 -1.32 34.72 14.13
C LEU A 107 -2.70 35.12 14.59
N VAL A 108 -3.59 34.18 14.80
CA VAL A 108 -4.92 34.43 15.39
C VAL A 108 -4.78 34.97 16.82
N GLU A 109 -3.92 34.37 17.64
CA GLU A 109 -3.63 34.84 19.02
C GLU A 109 -3.10 36.26 19.03
N ARG A 110 -2.33 36.63 17.99
CA ARG A 110 -1.77 38.01 17.82
C ARG A 110 -2.75 38.99 17.17
N GLY A 111 -3.97 38.57 16.85
CA GLY A 111 -4.99 39.36 16.17
C GLY A 111 -4.66 39.72 14.72
N ARG A 112 -3.72 39.01 14.10
CA ARG A 112 -3.30 39.21 12.71
C ARG A 112 -4.10 38.40 11.69
N MET A 113 -4.73 37.31 12.12
CA MET A 113 -5.68 36.52 11.37
C MET A 113 -6.93 36.26 12.20
N SER A 114 -8.02 35.87 11.55
CA SER A 114 -9.28 35.53 12.23
C SER A 114 -9.77 34.18 11.73
N LEU A 115 -10.09 33.29 12.70
CA LEU A 115 -10.61 31.97 12.36
C LEU A 115 -11.96 32.02 11.65
N ASP A 116 -12.80 33.01 11.99
CA ASP A 116 -14.19 33.08 11.55
C ASP A 116 -14.44 34.14 10.47
N ALA A 117 -13.37 34.81 10.02
CA ALA A 117 -13.49 35.69 8.87
C ALA A 117 -13.44 34.89 7.56
N PRO A 118 -14.15 35.32 6.49
CA PRO A 118 -14.04 34.75 5.18
C PRO A 118 -12.60 34.67 4.71
N ILE A 119 -12.18 33.50 4.20
CA ILE A 119 -10.83 33.31 3.69
C ILE A 119 -10.53 34.23 2.49
N ALA A 120 -11.56 34.61 1.73
CA ALA A 120 -11.47 35.54 0.61
C ALA A 120 -10.93 36.94 0.99
N LYS A 121 -10.94 37.32 2.29
CA LYS A 121 -10.26 38.53 2.76
C LYS A 121 -8.74 38.46 2.64
N VAL A 122 -8.18 37.26 2.69
CA VAL A 122 -6.73 36.99 2.57
C VAL A 122 -6.39 36.50 1.17
N LEU A 123 -7.25 35.65 0.60
CA LEU A 123 -7.12 35.05 -0.73
C LEU A 123 -8.32 35.47 -1.60
N PRO A 124 -8.34 36.70 -2.16
CA PRO A 124 -9.48 37.19 -2.90
C PRO A 124 -9.78 36.39 -4.19
N ASP A 125 -8.77 35.73 -4.74
CA ASP A 125 -8.90 34.92 -5.96
C ASP A 125 -9.31 33.49 -5.68
N PHE A 126 -9.51 33.09 -4.41
CA PHE A 126 -9.99 31.77 -4.03
C PHE A 126 -11.52 31.71 -4.03
N HIS A 127 -12.10 31.10 -5.06
CA HIS A 127 -13.55 31.03 -5.29
C HIS A 127 -14.01 29.70 -5.89
N PRO A 128 -13.78 28.55 -5.20
CA PRO A 128 -14.33 27.28 -5.66
C PRO A 128 -15.85 27.34 -5.76
N GLY A 129 -16.45 26.57 -6.68
CA GLY A 129 -17.90 26.55 -6.84
C GLY A 129 -18.61 26.19 -5.53
N ASN A 130 -19.53 27.05 -5.09
CA ASN A 130 -20.27 26.85 -3.87
C ASN A 130 -21.78 27.03 -4.10
N THR A 131 -22.50 25.93 -4.24
CA THR A 131 -23.95 25.90 -4.45
C THR A 131 -24.74 25.93 -3.16
N PHE A 132 -24.07 25.82 -2.00
CA PHE A 132 -24.71 25.76 -0.68
C PHE A 132 -24.86 27.13 -0.03
N GLY A 133 -24.13 28.14 -0.52
CA GLY A 133 -24.04 29.46 0.08
C GLY A 133 -23.12 29.52 1.30
N GLY A 134 -22.95 30.72 1.85
CA GLY A 134 -21.99 30.98 2.91
C GLY A 134 -20.55 31.15 2.39
N GLU A 135 -19.71 31.70 3.23
CA GLU A 135 -18.30 31.96 2.94
C GLU A 135 -17.43 30.96 3.70
N ILE A 136 -16.37 30.48 3.07
CA ILE A 136 -15.42 29.55 3.68
C ILE A 136 -14.53 30.32 4.67
N THR A 137 -14.29 29.76 5.86
CA THR A 137 -13.47 30.35 6.92
C THR A 137 -12.23 29.48 7.22
N LEU A 138 -11.22 30.09 7.85
CA LEU A 138 -10.06 29.34 8.32
C LEU A 138 -10.44 28.22 9.31
N ARG A 139 -11.39 28.46 10.22
CA ARG A 139 -11.88 27.42 11.15
C ARG A 139 -12.40 26.20 10.42
N GLU A 140 -13.19 26.39 9.38
CA GLU A 140 -13.74 25.31 8.56
C GLU A 140 -12.66 24.54 7.80
N LEU A 141 -11.68 25.26 7.23
CA LEU A 141 -10.56 24.64 6.53
C LEU A 141 -9.71 23.77 7.48
N MET A 142 -9.30 24.32 8.63
CA MET A 142 -8.41 23.69 9.60
C MET A 142 -9.08 22.57 10.39
N SER A 143 -10.40 22.50 10.42
CA SER A 143 -11.17 21.43 11.05
C SER A 143 -11.80 20.46 10.05
N HIS A 144 -11.47 20.56 8.77
CA HIS A 144 -12.05 19.75 7.70
C HIS A 144 -13.59 19.85 7.58
N ARG A 145 -14.13 21.03 7.80
CA ARG A 145 -15.56 21.34 7.76
C ARG A 145 -15.96 22.29 6.63
N ALA A 146 -15.01 22.65 5.74
CA ALA A 146 -15.28 23.51 4.61
C ALA A 146 -16.03 22.82 3.45
N GLY A 147 -16.10 21.50 3.43
CA GLY A 147 -16.76 20.73 2.37
C GLY A 147 -15.99 20.68 1.05
N LEU A 148 -14.71 21.06 1.01
CA LEU A 148 -13.86 20.99 -0.15
C LEU A 148 -13.56 19.54 -0.58
N VAL A 149 -13.18 19.36 -1.84
CA VAL A 149 -12.60 18.13 -2.37
C VAL A 149 -11.40 17.69 -1.53
N ARG A 150 -11.07 16.38 -1.56
CA ARG A 150 -9.92 15.85 -0.83
C ARG A 150 -8.60 16.41 -1.36
N GLU A 151 -8.39 16.28 -2.67
CA GLU A 151 -7.15 16.65 -3.36
C GLU A 151 -7.39 17.85 -4.27
N PRO A 152 -6.43 18.78 -4.40
CA PRO A 152 -6.51 19.81 -5.43
C PRO A 152 -6.31 19.17 -6.82
N PRO A 153 -6.85 19.76 -7.92
CA PRO A 153 -6.63 19.25 -9.28
C PRO A 153 -5.17 19.30 -9.76
N VAL A 154 -4.36 20.17 -9.18
CA VAL A 154 -2.92 20.36 -9.47
C VAL A 154 -2.15 20.29 -8.15
N GLY A 155 -0.97 19.64 -8.14
CA GLY A 155 -0.15 19.52 -6.94
C GLY A 155 -0.70 18.55 -5.91
N HIS A 156 -1.61 17.65 -6.34
CA HIS A 156 -2.23 16.61 -5.52
C HIS A 156 -1.25 15.49 -5.15
N TYR A 157 -1.73 14.52 -4.41
CA TYR A 157 -0.93 13.40 -3.89
C TYR A 157 -0.17 12.62 -4.99
N PHE A 158 -0.70 12.54 -6.20
CA PHE A 158 -0.13 11.78 -7.32
C PHE A 158 0.70 12.63 -8.30
N ASP A 159 0.78 13.96 -8.11
CA ASP A 159 1.42 14.90 -9.04
C ASP A 159 2.91 15.07 -8.71
N ASP A 160 3.77 14.51 -9.55
CA ASP A 160 5.23 14.58 -9.44
C ASP A 160 5.85 15.83 -10.09
N THR A 161 5.02 16.73 -10.64
CA THR A 161 5.51 17.97 -11.32
C THR A 161 5.92 19.07 -10.34
N SER A 162 5.62 18.89 -9.05
CA SER A 162 5.99 19.82 -7.97
C SER A 162 5.59 21.29 -8.23
N PRO A 163 4.31 21.59 -8.52
CA PRO A 163 3.85 22.94 -8.77
C PRO A 163 3.95 23.82 -7.50
N THR A 164 3.88 25.13 -7.67
CA THR A 164 3.86 26.07 -6.55
C THR A 164 2.57 25.92 -5.72
N LEU A 165 2.64 26.32 -4.45
CA LEU A 165 1.47 26.30 -3.56
C LEU A 165 0.33 27.17 -4.10
N ALA A 166 0.64 28.37 -4.60
CA ALA A 166 -0.33 29.28 -5.22
C ALA A 166 -1.02 28.66 -6.45
N ALA A 167 -0.26 27.96 -7.34
CA ALA A 167 -0.84 27.26 -8.48
C ALA A 167 -1.75 26.10 -8.05
N THR A 168 -1.36 25.39 -7.00
CA THR A 168 -2.15 24.33 -6.38
C THR A 168 -3.47 24.86 -5.86
N VAL A 169 -3.47 25.94 -5.10
CA VAL A 169 -4.68 26.55 -4.52
C VAL A 169 -5.56 27.18 -5.62
N ALA A 170 -4.97 27.88 -6.60
CA ALA A 170 -5.71 28.42 -7.72
C ALA A 170 -6.47 27.35 -8.54
N SER A 171 -5.93 26.13 -8.61
CA SER A 171 -6.61 25.01 -9.30
C SER A 171 -7.95 24.62 -8.68
N LEU A 172 -8.17 24.94 -7.41
CA LEU A 172 -9.42 24.65 -6.68
C LEU A 172 -10.61 25.45 -7.23
N ASN A 173 -10.38 26.58 -7.92
CA ASN A 173 -11.43 27.35 -8.58
C ASN A 173 -12.15 26.56 -9.70
N ASN A 174 -11.53 25.47 -10.16
CA ASN A 174 -12.14 24.54 -11.11
C ASN A 174 -12.94 23.40 -10.42
N THR A 175 -13.06 23.45 -9.11
CA THR A 175 -13.79 22.46 -8.31
C THR A 175 -15.04 23.08 -7.68
N SER A 176 -15.86 22.21 -7.08
CA SER A 176 -17.00 22.66 -6.27
C SER A 176 -16.98 21.98 -4.92
N LEU A 177 -17.61 22.62 -3.93
CA LEU A 177 -17.80 22.02 -2.63
C LEU A 177 -18.60 20.71 -2.77
N VAL A 178 -18.15 19.68 -2.09
CA VAL A 178 -18.79 18.35 -2.03
C VAL A 178 -19.96 18.39 -1.04
N TYR A 179 -19.79 19.12 0.05
CA TYR A 179 -20.78 19.28 1.12
C TYR A 179 -20.92 20.74 1.53
N ALA A 180 -22.08 21.08 2.10
CA ALA A 180 -22.26 22.37 2.74
C ALA A 180 -21.22 22.58 3.87
N PRO A 181 -20.61 23.76 3.98
CA PRO A 181 -19.73 24.09 5.09
C PRO A 181 -20.40 23.74 6.44
N GLN A 182 -19.61 23.30 7.40
CA GLN A 182 -20.00 22.87 8.78
C GLN A 182 -20.87 21.63 8.87
N SER A 183 -21.49 21.13 7.79
CA SER A 183 -22.47 20.04 7.83
C SER A 183 -21.88 18.71 8.29
N ARG A 184 -20.64 18.40 7.87
CA ARG A 184 -19.94 17.18 8.27
C ARG A 184 -18.43 17.33 8.11
N THR A 185 -17.66 16.45 8.74
CA THR A 185 -16.22 16.35 8.53
C THR A 185 -15.94 15.72 7.17
N LYS A 186 -15.23 16.44 6.29
CA LYS A 186 -14.70 15.97 5.01
C LYS A 186 -13.22 16.25 4.99
N TYR A 187 -12.41 15.24 5.31
CA TYR A 187 -10.96 15.40 5.33
C TYR A 187 -10.44 15.89 3.97
N SER A 188 -9.64 16.96 3.96
CA SER A 188 -9.21 17.63 2.75
C SER A 188 -7.76 18.11 2.86
N ASN A 189 -6.90 17.60 1.99
CA ASN A 189 -5.55 18.13 1.80
C ASN A 189 -5.61 19.51 1.13
N ALA A 190 -6.54 19.68 0.19
CA ALA A 190 -6.81 20.95 -0.48
C ALA A 190 -7.12 22.07 0.53
N ALA A 191 -7.89 21.76 1.58
CA ALA A 191 -8.21 22.75 2.62
C ALA A 191 -6.95 23.25 3.34
N ILE A 192 -6.02 22.35 3.71
CA ILE A 192 -4.80 22.74 4.42
C ILE A 192 -3.76 23.36 3.48
N ALA A 193 -3.76 23.01 2.19
CA ALA A 193 -2.99 23.73 1.19
C ALA A 193 -3.45 25.21 1.12
N THR A 194 -4.78 25.44 1.11
CA THR A 194 -5.37 26.79 1.14
C THR A 194 -5.00 27.56 2.43
N VAL A 195 -4.97 26.89 3.58
CA VAL A 195 -4.50 27.48 4.85
C VAL A 195 -3.04 27.89 4.76
N GLY A 196 -2.18 27.07 4.17
CA GLY A 196 -0.76 27.38 3.99
C GLY A 196 -0.52 28.54 3.00
N ASP A 197 -1.30 28.61 1.93
CA ASP A 197 -1.24 29.71 0.96
C ASP A 197 -1.71 31.04 1.61
N ALA A 198 -2.78 30.99 2.41
CA ALA A 198 -3.21 32.17 3.19
C ALA A 198 -2.14 32.64 4.19
N LEU A 199 -1.38 31.71 4.77
CA LEU A 199 -0.25 32.03 5.61
C LEU A 199 0.86 32.72 4.82
N GLU A 200 1.24 32.14 3.66
CA GLU A 200 2.29 32.70 2.75
C GLU A 200 1.92 34.13 2.28
N VAL A 201 0.69 34.30 1.80
CA VAL A 201 0.19 35.61 1.33
C VAL A 201 0.14 36.63 2.47
N SER A 202 -0.42 36.25 3.63
CA SER A 202 -0.57 37.16 4.76
C SER A 202 0.75 37.61 5.38
N GLN A 203 1.79 36.76 5.31
CA GLN A 203 3.11 37.05 5.88
C GLN A 203 4.13 37.53 4.86
N GLN A 204 3.83 37.48 3.54
CA GLN A 204 4.73 37.81 2.45
C GLN A 204 6.07 37.05 2.54
N GLU A 205 6.00 35.76 2.95
CA GLU A 205 7.16 34.91 3.17
C GLU A 205 6.78 33.47 2.73
N PRO A 206 7.67 32.73 2.04
CA PRO A 206 7.42 31.37 1.67
C PRO A 206 7.01 30.50 2.87
N PHE A 207 6.01 29.66 2.69
CA PHE A 207 5.40 28.84 3.75
C PHE A 207 6.45 28.09 4.60
N ALA A 208 7.35 27.35 3.93
CA ALA A 208 8.38 26.55 4.63
C ALA A 208 9.30 27.40 5.47
N SER A 209 9.72 28.59 4.94
CA SER A 209 10.58 29.55 5.64
C SER A 209 9.88 30.14 6.86
N TYR A 210 8.61 30.53 6.71
CA TYR A 210 7.82 31.06 7.80
C TYR A 210 7.67 30.03 8.94
N VAL A 211 7.25 28.80 8.63
CA VAL A 211 7.05 27.76 9.65
C VAL A 211 8.38 27.40 10.33
N LYS A 212 9.47 27.33 9.58
CA LYS A 212 10.80 27.10 10.17
C LYS A 212 11.17 28.18 11.17
N ARG A 213 11.01 29.44 10.79
CA ARG A 213 11.37 30.59 11.61
C ARG A 213 10.42 30.80 12.79
N ALA A 214 9.09 30.70 12.57
CA ALA A 214 8.08 31.08 13.55
C ALA A 214 7.67 29.94 14.50
N ILE A 215 7.87 28.69 14.09
CA ILE A 215 7.40 27.50 14.80
C ILE A 215 8.56 26.54 15.13
N LEU A 216 9.24 25.97 14.12
CA LEU A 216 10.20 24.88 14.36
C LEU A 216 11.40 25.35 15.19
N THR A 217 12.00 26.48 14.82
CA THR A 217 13.18 27.02 15.53
C THR A 217 12.84 27.43 16.96
N PRO A 218 11.77 28.21 17.26
CA PRO A 218 11.40 28.54 18.62
C PRO A 218 11.00 27.35 19.49
N MET A 219 10.45 26.28 18.88
CA MET A 219 10.19 25.02 19.56
C MET A 219 11.46 24.18 19.79
N GLY A 220 12.58 24.48 19.11
CA GLY A 220 13.81 23.72 19.24
C GLY A 220 13.85 22.43 18.39
N LEU A 221 13.03 22.34 17.35
CA LEU A 221 12.97 21.18 16.44
C LEU A 221 14.08 21.33 15.41
N ARG A 222 15.19 20.65 15.59
CA ARG A 222 16.42 20.82 14.80
C ARG A 222 16.48 19.91 13.56
N HIS A 223 15.78 18.79 13.61
CA HIS A 223 15.75 17.76 12.56
C HIS A 223 14.34 17.67 11.97
N ALA A 224 13.74 18.83 11.74
CA ALA A 224 12.41 18.96 11.15
C ALA A 224 12.38 20.12 10.14
N ALA A 225 11.83 19.86 8.94
CA ALA A 225 11.67 20.87 7.88
C ALA A 225 10.58 20.47 6.91
N PHE A 226 10.02 21.45 6.16
CA PHE A 226 9.07 21.21 5.08
C PHE A 226 9.74 21.05 3.70
N GLU A 227 11.03 21.19 3.65
CA GLU A 227 11.85 21.02 2.45
C GLU A 227 12.93 19.98 2.68
N PRO A 228 13.43 19.30 1.61
CA PRO A 228 14.46 18.27 1.70
C PRO A 228 15.86 18.87 1.96
N GLU A 229 16.11 19.31 3.19
CA GLU A 229 17.42 19.84 3.58
C GLU A 229 18.49 18.73 3.56
N PRO A 230 19.72 19.01 3.08
CA PRO A 230 20.77 17.99 2.92
C PRO A 230 21.12 17.20 4.20
N ASN A 231 21.07 17.87 5.37
CA ASN A 231 21.30 17.25 6.69
C ASN A 231 20.17 16.27 7.09
N LEU A 232 18.94 16.44 6.57
CA LEU A 232 17.82 15.53 6.81
C LEU A 232 17.82 14.41 5.78
N VAL A 233 18.00 14.72 4.50
CA VAL A 233 17.94 13.74 3.41
C VAL A 233 18.99 12.64 3.54
N ARG A 234 20.17 12.94 4.07
CA ARG A 234 21.22 11.92 4.32
C ARG A 234 20.80 10.84 5.31
N HIS A 235 19.85 11.12 6.21
CA HIS A 235 19.30 10.21 7.22
C HIS A 235 17.85 9.83 6.92
N LEU A 236 17.36 10.14 5.72
CA LEU A 236 16.03 9.75 5.31
C LEU A 236 15.95 8.23 5.13
N ALA A 237 14.99 7.62 5.80
CA ALA A 237 14.71 6.19 5.62
C ALA A 237 14.38 5.86 4.18
N ALA A 238 14.92 4.77 3.67
CA ALA A 238 14.51 4.19 2.40
C ALA A 238 13.14 3.53 2.57
N ALA A 239 12.12 4.17 2.04
CA ALA A 239 10.76 3.74 2.21
C ALA A 239 10.30 2.79 1.11
N GLU A 240 9.40 1.88 1.47
CA GLU A 240 8.89 0.82 0.62
C GLU A 240 7.40 0.99 0.38
N MET A 241 7.02 0.96 -0.89
CA MET A 241 5.65 0.73 -1.33
C MET A 241 5.44 -0.74 -1.68
N TRP A 242 4.19 -1.18 -1.69
CA TRP A 242 3.84 -2.55 -2.06
C TRP A 242 2.47 -2.58 -2.74
N THR A 243 2.22 -3.66 -3.48
CA THR A 243 0.97 -3.83 -4.23
C THR A 243 0.10 -4.91 -3.58
N TYR A 244 -1.13 -5.03 -4.03
CA TYR A 244 -2.11 -6.03 -3.57
C TYR A 244 -1.61 -7.49 -3.60
N HIS A 245 -0.60 -7.80 -4.42
CA HIS A 245 0.00 -9.15 -4.50
C HIS A 245 1.37 -9.23 -3.80
N GLY A 246 1.73 -8.21 -3.00
CA GLY A 246 2.92 -8.22 -2.16
C GLY A 246 4.23 -7.83 -2.87
N ARG A 247 4.21 -7.46 -4.17
CA ARG A 247 5.38 -6.91 -4.83
C ARG A 247 5.76 -5.59 -4.20
N THR A 248 7.02 -5.43 -3.81
CA THR A 248 7.55 -4.22 -3.20
C THR A 248 8.38 -3.41 -4.19
N PHE A 249 8.39 -2.09 -4.01
CA PHE A 249 9.19 -1.17 -4.79
C PHE A 249 9.54 0.08 -3.98
N ALA A 250 10.58 0.81 -4.41
CA ALA A 250 11.00 2.03 -3.72
C ALA A 250 9.92 3.11 -3.81
N ALA A 251 9.64 3.76 -2.68
CA ALA A 251 8.71 4.86 -2.63
C ALA A 251 9.23 6.09 -3.42
N PRO A 252 8.37 6.79 -4.19
CA PRO A 252 8.75 8.03 -4.84
C PRO A 252 8.99 9.15 -3.80
N THR A 253 9.91 10.07 -4.12
CA THR A 253 10.36 11.13 -3.20
C THR A 253 10.13 12.54 -3.73
N PHE A 254 9.25 12.74 -4.70
CA PHE A 254 8.93 14.07 -5.22
C PHE A 254 8.23 14.97 -4.18
N GLN A 255 8.29 16.30 -4.42
CA GLN A 255 7.63 17.27 -3.57
C GLN A 255 6.17 17.47 -3.99
N LEU A 256 5.27 17.58 -3.00
CA LEU A 256 3.86 17.86 -3.27
C LEU A 256 3.63 19.36 -3.43
N GLY A 257 2.80 19.78 -4.38
CA GLY A 257 2.35 21.17 -4.49
C GLY A 257 1.56 21.66 -3.27
N MET A 258 1.01 20.73 -2.49
CA MET A 258 0.29 20.98 -1.24
C MET A 258 1.19 20.74 0.00
N ALA A 259 2.42 21.26 0.00
CA ALA A 259 3.39 21.08 1.07
C ALA A 259 2.85 21.28 2.50
N PRO A 260 1.99 22.28 2.79
CA PRO A 260 1.40 22.48 4.11
C PRO A 260 0.62 21.27 4.65
N ALA A 261 0.09 20.45 3.75
CA ALA A 261 -0.73 19.29 4.09
C ALA A 261 0.07 18.00 4.34
N GLY A 262 1.35 17.91 3.87
CA GLY A 262 1.99 16.59 3.94
C GLY A 262 3.50 16.50 3.69
N SER A 263 4.24 17.58 3.49
CA SER A 263 5.65 17.49 3.05
C SER A 263 6.70 17.54 4.16
N MET A 264 6.33 17.53 5.42
CA MET A 264 7.29 17.66 6.53
C MET A 264 8.17 16.41 6.66
N TYR A 265 9.46 16.65 6.87
CA TYR A 265 10.48 15.68 7.30
C TYR A 265 10.71 15.87 8.79
N ALA A 266 10.84 14.79 9.57
CA ALA A 266 11.16 14.87 10.98
C ALA A 266 11.76 13.56 11.52
N THR A 267 12.47 13.68 12.66
CA THR A 267 12.84 12.55 13.51
C THR A 267 11.78 12.31 14.58
N MET A 268 11.74 11.13 15.17
CA MET A 268 10.78 10.84 16.23
C MET A 268 11.10 11.60 17.54
N PRO A 269 12.37 11.81 17.93
CA PRO A 269 12.70 12.70 19.04
C PRO A 269 12.20 14.14 18.85
N ASP A 270 12.28 14.72 17.64
CA ASP A 270 11.74 16.07 17.40
C ASP A 270 10.22 16.11 17.55
N LEU A 271 9.48 15.10 17.08
CA LEU A 271 8.04 14.99 17.29
C LEU A 271 7.68 14.78 18.77
N ALA A 272 8.49 14.02 19.52
CA ALA A 272 8.33 13.88 20.98
C ALA A 272 8.59 15.22 21.68
N HIS A 273 9.63 15.95 21.28
CA HIS A 273 9.92 17.29 21.80
C HIS A 273 8.79 18.29 21.45
N PHE A 274 8.23 18.23 20.25
CA PHE A 274 7.02 18.99 19.92
C PHE A 274 5.91 18.76 20.93
N MET A 275 5.60 17.52 21.29
CA MET A 275 4.60 17.20 22.32
C MET A 275 4.99 17.77 23.69
N SER A 276 6.28 17.73 24.07
CA SER A 276 6.76 18.36 25.31
C SER A 276 6.46 19.85 25.34
N VAL A 277 6.68 20.57 24.23
CA VAL A 277 6.35 22.00 24.09
C VAL A 277 4.85 22.23 24.26
N LEU A 278 4.01 21.36 23.67
CA LEU A 278 2.56 21.45 23.87
C LEU A 278 2.17 21.23 25.34
N PHE A 279 2.79 20.26 26.05
CA PHE A 279 2.56 20.01 27.48
C PHE A 279 3.04 21.16 28.37
N ALA A 280 4.05 21.92 27.91
CA ALA A 280 4.50 23.16 28.54
C ALA A 280 3.56 24.37 28.27
N GLY A 281 2.37 24.16 27.71
CA GLY A 281 1.46 25.22 27.30
C GLY A 281 1.97 26.05 26.14
N GLY A 282 2.69 25.43 25.22
CA GLY A 282 3.23 26.07 24.01
C GLY A 282 4.54 26.84 24.21
N ARG A 283 5.26 26.61 25.30
CA ARG A 283 6.55 27.26 25.60
C ARG A 283 7.68 26.33 25.17
N GLY A 284 8.43 26.74 24.18
CA GLY A 284 9.67 26.08 23.72
C GLY A 284 10.94 26.79 24.23
N PRO A 285 12.12 26.29 23.88
CA PRO A 285 13.40 26.90 24.23
C PRO A 285 13.55 28.32 23.73
N GLY A 286 12.94 28.65 22.58
CA GLY A 286 12.93 29.99 21.99
C GLY A 286 11.85 30.94 22.55
N GLY A 287 11.10 30.52 23.56
CA GLY A 287 10.03 31.31 24.20
C GLY A 287 8.61 30.76 23.97
N GLN A 288 7.62 31.63 24.19
CA GLN A 288 6.20 31.26 23.99
C GLN A 288 5.85 31.26 22.49
N VAL A 289 5.49 30.10 21.95
CA VAL A 289 5.09 29.94 20.54
C VAL A 289 3.59 30.20 20.40
N VAL A 290 2.77 29.57 21.23
CA VAL A 290 1.33 29.83 21.39
C VAL A 290 0.96 29.71 22.87
N LYS A 291 -0.16 30.28 23.30
CA LYS A 291 -0.64 30.19 24.67
C LYS A 291 -1.37 28.89 24.93
N ARG A 292 -1.52 28.54 26.22
CA ARG A 292 -2.27 27.38 26.67
C ARG A 292 -3.73 27.42 26.20
N GLU A 293 -4.38 28.58 26.29
CA GLU A 293 -5.76 28.78 25.85
C GLU A 293 -5.95 28.52 24.36
N THR A 294 -4.93 28.84 23.55
CA THR A 294 -4.89 28.55 22.11
C THR A 294 -4.84 27.04 21.86
N LEU A 295 -3.99 26.32 22.60
CA LEU A 295 -3.92 24.85 22.53
C LEU A 295 -5.25 24.20 22.99
N ASP A 296 -5.85 24.66 24.06
CA ASP A 296 -7.13 24.15 24.53
C ASP A 296 -8.25 24.36 23.49
N SER A 297 -8.21 25.48 22.75
CA SER A 297 -9.10 25.72 21.61
C SER A 297 -8.83 24.73 20.44
N MET A 298 -7.56 24.44 20.15
CA MET A 298 -7.19 23.46 19.11
C MET A 298 -7.63 22.04 19.50
N TRP A 299 -7.64 21.70 20.78
CA TRP A 299 -8.04 20.40 21.32
C TRP A 299 -9.53 20.31 21.65
N THR A 300 -10.34 21.26 21.20
CA THR A 300 -11.79 21.24 21.33
C THR A 300 -12.42 20.84 20.00
N PRO A 301 -13.34 19.84 19.98
CA PRO A 301 -14.05 19.45 18.76
C PRO A 301 -14.78 20.64 18.12
N GLN A 302 -14.47 20.96 16.85
CA GLN A 302 -15.11 22.06 16.14
C GLN A 302 -16.42 21.59 15.50
N PHE A 303 -17.43 22.44 15.49
CA PHE A 303 -18.76 22.17 14.91
C PHE A 303 -19.38 20.85 15.37
N ALA A 304 -19.00 20.38 16.54
CA ALA A 304 -19.55 19.15 17.13
C ALA A 304 -20.86 19.43 17.86
N ALA A 305 -21.65 18.39 18.08
CA ALA A 305 -22.82 18.50 18.93
C ALA A 305 -22.42 18.93 20.36
N ASN A 306 -23.30 19.69 21.03
CA ASN A 306 -23.04 20.15 22.39
C ASN A 306 -22.70 18.96 23.31
N GLY A 307 -21.57 19.10 24.02
CA GLY A 307 -21.08 18.08 24.97
C GLY A 307 -20.31 16.93 24.33
N SER A 308 -20.08 16.94 23.02
CA SER A 308 -19.24 15.94 22.37
C SER A 308 -17.78 16.06 22.83
N LYS A 309 -17.22 14.95 23.29
CA LYS A 309 -15.82 14.85 23.73
C LYS A 309 -14.88 14.34 22.61
N THR A 310 -15.44 13.92 21.49
CA THR A 310 -14.70 13.37 20.36
C THR A 310 -15.06 14.12 19.07
N GLY A 311 -14.15 14.13 18.11
CA GLY A 311 -14.34 14.80 16.83
C GLY A 311 -13.03 15.30 16.24
N TYR A 312 -13.13 16.36 15.44
CA TYR A 312 -11.95 17.02 14.88
C TYR A 312 -11.83 18.44 15.47
N GLY A 313 -10.69 18.72 16.06
CA GLY A 313 -10.32 20.04 16.54
C GLY A 313 -9.71 20.90 15.44
N ILE A 314 -8.79 21.79 15.79
CA ILE A 314 -7.97 22.50 14.81
C ILE A 314 -6.67 21.72 14.65
N GLY A 315 -6.53 21.02 13.52
CA GLY A 315 -5.42 20.13 13.19
C GLY A 315 -5.49 18.76 13.87
N PHE A 316 -6.02 18.61 15.06
CA PHE A 316 -6.01 17.37 15.82
C PHE A 316 -7.32 16.59 15.70
N ALA A 317 -7.20 15.29 15.51
CA ALA A 317 -8.28 14.36 15.82
C ALA A 317 -8.36 14.15 17.35
N ILE A 318 -9.57 14.21 17.91
CA ILE A 318 -9.82 14.12 19.34
C ILE A 318 -10.65 12.88 19.62
N GLY A 319 -10.15 12.02 20.49
CA GLY A 319 -10.78 10.75 20.84
C GLY A 319 -10.58 10.39 22.30
N GLU A 320 -10.85 9.13 22.62
CA GLU A 320 -10.61 8.56 23.95
C GLU A 320 -9.75 7.29 23.83
N LEU A 321 -8.83 7.12 24.78
CA LEU A 321 -8.07 5.89 24.99
C LEU A 321 -8.26 5.44 26.43
N ASP A 322 -9.04 4.37 26.62
CA ASP A 322 -9.39 3.82 27.94
C ASP A 322 -9.88 4.91 28.92
N GLY A 323 -10.82 5.75 28.45
CA GLY A 323 -11.43 6.84 29.21
C GLY A 323 -10.59 8.12 29.32
N ALA A 324 -9.35 8.15 28.84
CA ALA A 324 -8.55 9.37 28.81
C ALA A 324 -8.68 10.06 27.45
N ARG A 325 -8.76 11.39 27.46
CA ARG A 325 -8.74 12.20 26.24
C ARG A 325 -7.42 11.99 25.50
N VAL A 326 -7.50 11.62 24.22
CA VAL A 326 -6.35 11.55 23.33
C VAL A 326 -6.49 12.56 22.21
N VAL A 327 -5.42 13.31 21.94
CA VAL A 327 -5.27 14.16 20.76
C VAL A 327 -4.20 13.56 19.87
N ARG A 328 -4.50 13.43 18.56
CA ARG A 328 -3.63 12.70 17.66
C ARG A 328 -3.68 13.20 16.22
N HIS A 329 -2.67 12.84 15.44
CA HIS A 329 -2.73 12.89 13.99
C HIS A 329 -1.89 11.76 13.39
N GLY A 330 -2.49 11.00 12.50
CA GLY A 330 -1.77 10.02 11.66
C GLY A 330 -1.13 10.72 10.46
N GLY A 331 -0.08 10.13 9.92
CA GLY A 331 0.56 10.58 8.69
C GLY A 331 0.72 9.43 7.71
N ALA A 332 0.39 9.66 6.45
CA ALA A 332 0.64 8.75 5.35
C ALA A 332 1.18 9.54 4.17
N ILE A 333 2.28 9.09 3.61
CA ILE A 333 2.86 9.59 2.36
C ILE A 333 3.79 8.51 1.81
N TYR A 334 3.71 8.24 0.54
CA TYR A 334 4.49 7.23 -0.18
C TYR A 334 5.55 6.49 0.64
N GLY A 335 5.25 5.26 1.04
CA GLY A 335 6.15 4.41 1.79
C GLY A 335 6.35 4.77 3.26
N PHE A 336 5.65 5.77 3.81
CA PHE A 336 5.75 6.18 5.21
C PHE A 336 4.40 6.17 5.90
N ALA A 337 4.38 5.62 7.10
CA ALA A 337 3.22 5.64 7.99
C ALA A 337 3.66 6.16 9.37
N THR A 338 3.04 7.24 9.83
CA THR A 338 3.38 7.91 11.08
C THR A 338 2.16 8.02 11.98
N GLU A 339 2.34 7.91 13.28
CA GLU A 339 1.36 8.24 14.30
C GLU A 339 2.00 9.14 15.36
N LEU A 340 1.34 10.26 15.63
CA LEU A 340 1.60 11.12 16.77
C LEU A 340 0.37 11.12 17.66
N ALA A 341 0.50 10.67 18.91
CA ALA A 341 -0.60 10.56 19.86
C ALA A 341 -0.20 11.05 21.23
N ALA A 342 -1.05 11.85 21.87
CA ALA A 342 -0.80 12.43 23.19
C ALA A 342 -2.03 12.36 24.09
N LEU A 343 -1.79 12.15 25.38
CA LEU A 343 -2.77 12.30 26.47
C LEU A 343 -2.46 13.61 27.19
N PRO A 344 -3.04 14.75 26.76
CA PRO A 344 -2.61 16.08 27.22
C PRO A 344 -2.84 16.27 28.71
N ASP A 345 -3.87 15.66 29.27
CA ASP A 345 -4.21 15.78 30.70
C ASP A 345 -3.25 14.99 31.60
N GLU A 346 -2.66 13.91 31.06
CA GLU A 346 -1.63 13.08 31.72
C GLU A 346 -0.22 13.46 31.31
N LYS A 347 -0.05 14.31 30.27
CA LYS A 347 1.19 14.76 29.67
C LYS A 347 2.05 13.59 29.18
N LEU A 348 1.45 12.58 28.59
CA LEU A 348 2.12 11.44 27.98
C LEU A 348 1.97 11.51 26.47
N GLY A 349 3.03 11.20 25.74
CA GLY A 349 3.01 11.24 24.28
C GLY A 349 3.87 10.18 23.64
N VAL A 350 3.52 9.83 22.40
CA VAL A 350 4.21 8.85 21.57
C VAL A 350 4.25 9.38 20.14
N ALA A 351 5.42 9.31 19.53
CA ALA A 351 5.63 9.46 18.10
C ALA A 351 6.25 8.17 17.54
N VAL A 352 5.68 7.63 16.47
CA VAL A 352 6.21 6.44 15.78
C VAL A 352 6.07 6.62 14.28
N SER A 353 7.13 6.25 13.52
CA SER A 353 7.08 6.23 12.07
C SER A 353 7.68 4.94 11.53
N ILE A 354 7.09 4.42 10.45
CA ILE A 354 7.41 3.16 9.79
C ILE A 354 7.70 3.46 8.31
N SER A 355 8.78 2.86 7.76
CA SER A 355 9.18 3.04 6.37
C SER A 355 8.49 2.05 5.41
N LYS A 356 7.20 1.80 5.62
CA LYS A 356 6.34 0.95 4.77
C LYS A 356 5.00 1.61 4.53
N ASP A 357 4.57 1.62 3.26
CA ASP A 357 3.30 2.21 2.85
C ASP A 357 2.11 1.49 3.49
N GLY A 358 1.07 2.26 3.84
CA GLY A 358 -0.17 1.72 4.42
C GLY A 358 -0.04 1.18 5.86
N ALA A 359 1.13 1.26 6.52
CA ALA A 359 1.34 0.70 7.86
C ALA A 359 0.76 1.55 9.00
N ASN A 360 -0.21 2.43 8.71
CA ASN A 360 -0.82 3.33 9.70
C ASN A 360 -1.54 2.58 10.83
N ALA A 361 -2.20 1.45 10.53
CA ALA A 361 -2.84 0.62 11.55
C ALA A 361 -1.80 0.09 12.56
N VAL A 362 -0.63 -0.34 12.09
CA VAL A 362 0.47 -0.81 12.94
C VAL A 362 1.04 0.34 13.77
N ALA A 363 1.27 1.52 13.16
CA ALA A 363 1.75 2.69 13.88
C ALA A 363 0.79 3.09 15.01
N THR A 364 -0.51 3.12 14.73
CA THR A 364 -1.55 3.42 15.72
C THR A 364 -1.63 2.35 16.83
N GLN A 365 -1.49 1.06 16.47
CA GLN A 365 -1.47 -0.04 17.44
C GLN A 365 -0.28 0.10 18.40
N ILE A 366 0.91 0.36 17.87
CA ILE A 366 2.14 0.55 18.67
C ILE A 366 1.99 1.77 19.58
N ALA A 367 1.49 2.90 19.05
CA ALA A 367 1.29 4.12 19.83
C ALA A 367 0.29 3.92 20.97
N ASN A 368 -0.86 3.28 20.71
CA ASN A 368 -1.86 2.98 21.74
C ASN A 368 -1.31 2.03 22.80
N ALA A 369 -0.55 0.99 22.41
CA ALA A 369 0.09 0.08 23.35
C ALA A 369 1.11 0.82 24.23
N ALA A 370 1.93 1.68 23.64
CA ALA A 370 2.91 2.49 24.36
C ALA A 370 2.25 3.41 25.38
N LEU A 371 1.19 4.15 24.99
CA LEU A 371 0.46 5.03 25.92
C LEU A 371 -0.16 4.25 27.10
N ARG A 372 -0.76 3.07 26.86
CA ARG A 372 -1.28 2.21 27.92
C ARG A 372 -0.20 1.77 28.91
N MET A 373 0.94 1.35 28.39
CA MET A 373 2.08 0.93 29.21
C MET A 373 2.68 2.10 29.99
N MET A 374 2.80 3.30 29.37
CA MET A 374 3.27 4.50 30.04
C MET A 374 2.35 4.91 31.17
N ARG A 375 1.02 4.87 30.97
CA ARG A 375 0.02 5.13 32.02
C ARG A 375 0.15 4.15 33.19
N ALA A 376 0.36 2.86 32.89
CA ALA A 376 0.56 1.85 33.93
C ALA A 376 1.84 2.12 34.73
N ALA A 377 2.97 2.38 34.04
CA ALA A 377 4.25 2.71 34.67
C ALA A 377 4.17 3.97 35.53
N LYS A 378 3.59 5.05 35.00
CA LYS A 378 3.42 6.32 35.71
C LYS A 378 2.53 6.18 36.96
N ALA A 379 1.56 5.25 36.95
CA ALA A 379 0.71 4.91 38.08
C ALA A 379 1.31 3.85 39.02
N GLY A 380 2.58 3.41 38.80
CA GLY A 380 3.23 2.34 39.58
C GLY A 380 2.56 0.97 39.45
N ARG A 381 1.81 0.75 38.38
CA ARG A 381 1.15 -0.54 38.10
C ARG A 381 2.04 -1.43 37.24
N GLU A 382 1.75 -2.72 37.21
CA GLU A 382 2.43 -3.67 36.32
C GLU A 382 2.24 -3.28 34.84
N VAL A 383 3.33 -3.32 34.08
CA VAL A 383 3.34 -3.08 32.63
C VAL A 383 3.06 -4.38 31.92
N ALA A 384 1.80 -4.58 31.54
CA ALA A 384 1.37 -5.77 30.80
C ALA A 384 1.87 -5.74 29.34
N ALA A 385 2.22 -6.91 28.81
CA ALA A 385 2.54 -7.07 27.39
C ALA A 385 1.31 -6.75 26.52
N PRO A 386 1.49 -6.12 25.37
CA PRO A 386 0.38 -5.93 24.42
C PRO A 386 -0.14 -7.27 23.90
N ARG A 387 -1.41 -7.28 23.54
CA ARG A 387 -2.05 -8.43 22.92
C ARG A 387 -1.49 -8.62 21.52
N THR A 388 -1.11 -9.85 21.19
CA THR A 388 -0.63 -10.25 19.86
C THR A 388 -1.51 -11.36 19.29
N SER A 389 -1.56 -11.46 17.98
CA SER A 389 -2.18 -12.56 17.25
C SER A 389 -1.14 -13.58 16.79
N THR A 390 -1.61 -14.75 16.32
CA THR A 390 -0.76 -15.78 15.72
C THR A 390 -1.31 -16.22 14.36
N PRO A 391 -0.49 -16.83 13.48
CA PRO A 391 -0.99 -17.41 12.24
C PRO A 391 -2.13 -18.39 12.47
N THR A 392 -3.15 -18.33 11.60
CA THR A 392 -4.31 -19.25 11.67
C THR A 392 -3.89 -20.65 11.22
N SER A 393 -4.26 -21.68 11.97
CA SER A 393 -4.00 -23.07 11.57
C SER A 393 -4.79 -23.43 10.30
N MET A 394 -4.25 -24.31 9.46
CA MET A 394 -4.92 -24.79 8.25
C MET A 394 -6.29 -25.43 8.53
N THR A 395 -6.44 -26.11 9.66
CA THR A 395 -7.71 -26.71 10.07
C THR A 395 -8.76 -25.64 10.35
N LEU A 396 -8.41 -24.59 11.12
CA LEU A 396 -9.32 -23.49 11.44
C LEU A 396 -9.62 -22.66 10.17
N ALA A 397 -8.62 -22.45 9.32
CA ALA A 397 -8.79 -21.71 8.07
C ALA A 397 -9.81 -22.39 7.13
N ARG A 398 -9.74 -23.71 6.97
CA ARG A 398 -10.73 -24.49 6.17
C ARG A 398 -12.14 -24.42 6.76
N ARG A 399 -12.29 -24.43 8.08
CA ARG A 399 -13.58 -24.28 8.76
C ARG A 399 -14.17 -22.89 8.57
N ALA A 400 -13.33 -21.86 8.54
CA ALA A 400 -13.73 -20.46 8.39
C ALA A 400 -13.99 -20.04 6.93
N GLU A 401 -13.32 -20.67 5.96
CA GLU A 401 -13.41 -20.30 4.54
C GLU A 401 -14.85 -20.34 4.01
N GLY A 402 -15.27 -19.32 3.26
CA GLY A 402 -16.56 -19.22 2.64
C GLY A 402 -17.17 -17.82 2.61
N ARG A 403 -18.37 -17.72 2.02
CA ARG A 403 -19.14 -16.48 1.96
C ARG A 403 -20.15 -16.43 3.10
N TYR A 404 -20.29 -15.27 3.71
CA TYR A 404 -21.15 -15.01 4.86
C TYR A 404 -21.90 -13.70 4.72
N GLY A 405 -23.11 -13.63 5.35
CA GLY A 405 -23.93 -12.43 5.33
C GLY A 405 -24.67 -12.22 4.01
N THR A 406 -25.41 -11.13 3.89
CA THR A 406 -26.19 -10.75 2.70
C THR A 406 -26.11 -9.25 2.43
N GLY A 407 -26.35 -8.82 1.19
CA GLY A 407 -26.31 -7.41 0.80
C GLY A 407 -24.95 -6.79 1.00
N GLU A 408 -24.89 -5.54 1.41
CA GLU A 408 -23.64 -4.78 1.62
C GLU A 408 -22.80 -5.28 2.81
N GLU A 409 -23.43 -5.98 3.78
CA GLU A 409 -22.74 -6.60 4.90
C GLU A 409 -22.16 -7.98 4.58
N ALA A 410 -22.35 -8.49 3.36
CA ALA A 410 -21.76 -9.73 2.92
C ALA A 410 -20.23 -9.59 2.81
N PHE A 411 -19.56 -10.71 3.10
CA PHE A 411 -18.11 -10.81 2.98
C PHE A 411 -17.68 -12.25 2.67
N ASP A 412 -16.51 -12.36 2.07
CA ASP A 412 -15.85 -13.62 1.82
C ASP A 412 -14.67 -13.79 2.77
N ILE A 413 -14.53 -14.98 3.35
CA ILE A 413 -13.30 -15.44 3.97
C ILE A 413 -12.60 -16.34 2.96
N VAL A 414 -11.48 -15.86 2.44
CA VAL A 414 -10.72 -16.52 1.38
C VAL A 414 -9.41 -17.04 1.94
N ARG A 415 -9.16 -18.34 1.70
CA ARG A 415 -7.90 -18.98 2.04
C ARG A 415 -7.00 -19.03 0.80
N ARG A 416 -5.75 -18.66 0.98
CA ARG A 416 -4.67 -18.84 0.00
C ARG A 416 -3.47 -19.41 0.76
N ASP A 417 -3.05 -20.60 0.41
CA ASP A 417 -1.99 -21.32 1.11
C ASP A 417 -2.22 -21.34 2.63
N SER A 418 -1.32 -20.71 3.39
CA SER A 418 -1.43 -20.54 4.85
C SER A 418 -2.09 -19.23 5.29
N THR A 419 -2.54 -18.40 4.34
CA THR A 419 -3.12 -17.08 4.63
C THR A 419 -4.64 -17.12 4.55
N LEU A 420 -5.29 -16.46 5.49
CA LEU A 420 -6.73 -16.29 5.53
C LEU A 420 -7.06 -14.79 5.47
N SER A 421 -7.89 -14.40 4.52
CA SER A 421 -8.24 -12.99 4.29
C SER A 421 -9.75 -12.77 4.26
N LEU A 422 -10.17 -11.62 4.80
CA LEU A 422 -11.54 -11.14 4.73
C LEU A 422 -11.68 -10.11 3.61
N ARG A 423 -12.73 -10.27 2.78
CA ARG A 423 -13.07 -9.36 1.68
C ARG A 423 -14.54 -8.94 1.81
N ARG A 424 -14.81 -7.65 1.95
CA ARG A 424 -16.17 -7.12 2.11
C ARG A 424 -16.78 -6.69 0.78
N ASP A 425 -18.10 -6.89 0.62
CA ASP A 425 -18.80 -6.43 -0.58
C ASP A 425 -18.96 -4.91 -0.64
N ARG A 426 -19.10 -4.27 0.51
CA ARG A 426 -19.16 -2.80 0.61
C ARG A 426 -17.86 -2.08 0.27
N GLY A 427 -16.78 -2.83 0.00
CA GLY A 427 -15.46 -2.28 -0.29
C GLY A 427 -14.56 -2.17 0.95
N GLY A 428 -13.59 -1.28 0.89
CA GLY A 428 -12.49 -1.19 1.85
C GLY A 428 -11.28 -1.97 1.36
N HIS A 429 -10.39 -2.38 2.26
CA HIS A 429 -9.21 -3.18 1.93
C HIS A 429 -9.40 -4.65 2.31
N TRP A 430 -8.63 -5.52 1.69
CA TRP A 430 -8.54 -6.91 2.11
C TRP A 430 -7.79 -6.98 3.43
N THR A 431 -8.33 -7.75 4.36
CA THR A 431 -7.79 -7.81 5.71
C THR A 431 -7.37 -9.23 6.03
N ARG A 432 -6.11 -9.43 6.43
CA ARG A 432 -5.63 -10.72 6.91
C ARG A 432 -6.28 -11.04 8.25
N LEU A 433 -6.84 -12.25 8.35
CA LEU A 433 -7.40 -12.79 9.58
C LEU A 433 -6.37 -13.67 10.29
N ARG A 434 -6.15 -13.41 11.56
CA ARG A 434 -5.22 -14.14 12.41
C ARG A 434 -5.91 -14.66 13.64
N LEU A 435 -5.33 -15.69 14.22
CA LEU A 435 -5.83 -16.31 15.45
C LEU A 435 -5.54 -15.40 16.65
N LEU A 436 -6.60 -15.02 17.34
CA LEU A 436 -6.53 -14.20 18.53
C LEU A 436 -6.51 -15.05 19.81
N SER A 437 -7.42 -16.00 19.92
CA SER A 437 -7.48 -17.00 21.00
C SER A 437 -8.52 -18.07 20.69
N GLY A 438 -8.29 -19.31 21.10
CA GLY A 438 -9.22 -20.43 20.85
C GLY A 438 -9.55 -20.54 19.35
N ASP A 439 -10.83 -20.42 18.97
CA ASP A 439 -11.31 -20.39 17.58
C ASP A 439 -11.72 -18.97 17.11
N THR A 440 -11.18 -17.93 17.74
CA THR A 440 -11.50 -16.53 17.44
C THR A 440 -10.43 -15.91 16.55
N LEU A 441 -10.86 -15.42 15.39
CA LEU A 441 -10.06 -14.72 14.40
C LEU A 441 -10.31 -13.21 14.52
N ASP A 442 -9.29 -12.41 14.26
CA ASP A 442 -9.41 -10.95 14.15
C ASP A 442 -8.51 -10.41 13.04
N ALA A 443 -8.82 -9.19 12.60
CA ALA A 443 -8.01 -8.46 11.64
C ALA A 443 -6.64 -8.12 12.24
N ASP A 444 -5.56 -8.56 11.59
CA ASP A 444 -4.21 -8.18 11.99
C ASP A 444 -3.25 -8.33 10.80
N ASP A 445 -3.03 -7.20 10.12
CA ASP A 445 -2.07 -7.08 9.02
C ASP A 445 -1.46 -5.66 8.99
N VAL A 446 -0.81 -5.31 7.88
CA VAL A 446 -0.23 -3.97 7.67
C VAL A 446 -1.32 -2.89 7.63
N LEU A 447 -2.48 -3.18 7.02
CA LEU A 447 -3.55 -2.22 6.73
C LEU A 447 -4.59 -2.11 7.84
N ALA A 448 -4.74 -3.14 8.68
CA ALA A 448 -5.79 -3.19 9.69
C ALA A 448 -5.35 -3.91 10.96
N PHE A 449 -5.86 -3.43 12.08
CA PHE A 449 -5.72 -4.07 13.38
C PHE A 449 -7.02 -4.01 14.16
N GLY A 450 -7.48 -5.18 14.64
CA GLY A 450 -8.71 -5.29 15.41
C GLY A 450 -9.97 -5.09 14.58
N GLY A 451 -11.09 -4.93 15.23
CA GLY A 451 -12.37 -4.74 14.59
C GLY A 451 -13.46 -5.58 15.26
N SER A 452 -14.21 -6.33 14.47
CA SER A 452 -15.23 -7.25 14.99
C SER A 452 -14.70 -8.68 14.91
N PRO A 453 -14.19 -9.25 16.00
CA PRO A 453 -13.65 -10.60 16.01
C PRO A 453 -14.68 -11.63 15.49
N LEU A 454 -14.19 -12.63 14.76
CA LEU A 454 -14.98 -13.70 14.18
C LEU A 454 -14.68 -15.00 14.94
N ARG A 455 -15.64 -15.53 15.67
CA ARG A 455 -15.48 -16.84 16.32
C ARG A 455 -16.04 -17.95 15.44
N VAL A 456 -15.20 -18.88 15.05
CA VAL A 456 -15.56 -20.06 14.25
C VAL A 456 -16.21 -21.09 15.20
N VAL A 457 -17.50 -21.37 14.99
CA VAL A 457 -18.25 -22.30 15.87
C VAL A 457 -18.11 -23.73 15.38
N ASP A 458 -18.36 -23.94 14.08
CA ASP A 458 -18.26 -25.25 13.43
C ASP A 458 -18.01 -25.07 11.91
N ASP A 459 -18.10 -26.16 11.17
CA ASP A 459 -17.96 -26.13 9.71
C ASP A 459 -19.13 -25.37 9.05
N GLY A 460 -18.92 -24.08 8.80
CA GLY A 460 -19.86 -23.21 8.12
C GLY A 460 -20.68 -22.28 9.00
N ARG A 461 -20.36 -22.17 10.31
CA ARG A 461 -20.94 -21.12 11.17
C ARG A 461 -19.87 -20.30 11.87
N ILE A 462 -20.05 -18.98 11.81
CA ILE A 462 -19.22 -18.00 12.53
C ILE A 462 -20.09 -17.04 13.33
N VAL A 463 -19.55 -16.51 14.42
CA VAL A 463 -20.21 -15.50 15.27
C VAL A 463 -19.41 -14.20 15.16
N ARG A 464 -20.11 -13.10 14.83
CA ARG A 464 -19.59 -11.72 14.78
C ARG A 464 -20.44 -10.84 15.70
N GLY A 465 -19.89 -10.45 16.83
CA GLY A 465 -20.67 -9.76 17.87
C GLY A 465 -21.83 -10.63 18.38
N ALA A 466 -23.07 -10.16 18.22
CA ALA A 466 -24.28 -10.91 18.58
C ALA A 466 -24.79 -11.83 17.45
N ASP A 467 -24.29 -11.67 16.23
CA ASP A 467 -24.82 -12.34 15.06
C ASP A 467 -24.16 -13.69 14.83
N THR A 468 -24.96 -14.71 14.52
CA THR A 468 -24.50 -16.02 14.04
C THR A 468 -24.73 -16.10 12.54
N LEU A 469 -23.67 -16.13 11.77
CA LEU A 469 -23.69 -16.15 10.33
C LEU A 469 -23.42 -17.58 9.83
N ARG A 470 -24.18 -18.01 8.82
CA ARG A 470 -24.00 -19.30 8.15
C ARG A 470 -23.29 -19.10 6.82
N ARG A 471 -22.43 -20.07 6.47
CA ARG A 471 -21.80 -20.12 5.14
C ARG A 471 -22.85 -20.20 4.06
N GLN A 472 -22.76 -19.33 3.08
CA GLN A 472 -23.61 -19.34 1.90
C GLN A 472 -23.17 -20.44 0.92
N PRO A 473 -24.08 -21.06 0.18
CA PRO A 473 -23.69 -21.90 -0.96
C PRO A 473 -22.91 -21.10 -2.00
N LYS A 474 -21.99 -21.77 -2.73
CA LYS A 474 -21.27 -21.13 -3.84
C LYS A 474 -22.30 -20.65 -4.86
N GLY A 475 -22.29 -19.36 -5.16
CA GLY A 475 -23.19 -18.74 -6.13
C GLY A 475 -22.96 -19.24 -7.56
N PRO A 476 -23.84 -18.92 -8.52
CA PRO A 476 -23.61 -19.16 -9.93
C PRO A 476 -22.41 -18.34 -10.41
N LEU A 477 -21.86 -18.73 -11.58
CA LEU A 477 -20.84 -17.94 -12.26
C LEU A 477 -21.38 -16.51 -12.48
N PRO A 478 -20.63 -15.45 -12.08
CA PRO A 478 -21.05 -14.08 -12.30
C PRO A 478 -21.30 -13.80 -13.79
N ALA A 479 -22.32 -13.01 -14.10
CA ALA A 479 -22.58 -12.57 -15.46
C ALA A 479 -21.56 -11.49 -15.87
N ASP A 480 -21.40 -11.32 -17.20
CA ASP A 480 -20.63 -10.19 -17.72
C ASP A 480 -21.31 -8.86 -17.39
N PRO A 481 -20.54 -7.79 -17.13
CA PRO A 481 -21.11 -6.47 -16.90
C PRO A 481 -21.78 -5.91 -18.15
N PRO A 482 -22.68 -4.90 -17.99
CA PRO A 482 -23.29 -4.20 -19.12
C PRO A 482 -22.23 -3.70 -20.12
N LEU A 483 -22.52 -3.83 -21.43
CA LEU A 483 -21.60 -3.40 -22.50
C LEU A 483 -21.04 -1.96 -22.31
N PRO A 484 -21.84 -0.95 -21.91
CA PRO A 484 -21.30 0.39 -21.66
C PRO A 484 -20.20 0.45 -20.60
N TRP A 485 -20.15 -0.49 -19.65
CA TRP A 485 -19.12 -0.51 -18.60
C TRP A 485 -17.82 -1.17 -19.05
N GLN A 486 -17.88 -2.07 -20.03
CA GLN A 486 -16.69 -2.79 -20.49
C GLN A 486 -15.59 -1.84 -20.98
N GLY A 487 -15.97 -0.76 -21.68
CA GLY A 487 -15.03 0.26 -22.11
C GLY A 487 -14.42 1.11 -20.98
N LEU A 488 -15.01 1.09 -19.77
CA LEU A 488 -14.51 1.83 -18.59
C LEU A 488 -13.52 1.01 -17.77
N ILE A 489 -13.66 -0.31 -17.78
CA ILE A 489 -12.80 -1.21 -17.02
C ILE A 489 -11.38 -1.12 -17.57
N GLY A 490 -10.38 -0.97 -16.67
CA GLY A 490 -8.98 -0.85 -17.05
C GLY A 490 -8.14 -0.18 -15.97
N GLU A 491 -6.91 0.17 -16.34
CA GLU A 491 -5.94 0.81 -15.48
C GLU A 491 -5.72 2.27 -15.89
N TYR A 492 -5.57 3.16 -14.90
CA TYR A 492 -5.43 4.59 -15.10
C TYR A 492 -4.36 5.16 -14.17
N GLY A 493 -3.74 6.29 -14.56
CA GLY A 493 -2.80 7.04 -13.74
C GLY A 493 -1.36 6.62 -13.92
N TRP A 494 -0.61 6.57 -12.83
CA TRP A 494 0.85 6.49 -12.78
C TRP A 494 1.32 5.10 -12.34
N ASP A 495 2.56 4.72 -12.70
CA ASP A 495 3.16 3.45 -12.29
C ASP A 495 3.31 3.33 -10.77
N HIS A 496 3.56 4.44 -10.10
CA HIS A 496 3.72 4.49 -8.66
C HIS A 496 2.40 4.53 -7.88
N ASN A 497 1.26 4.72 -8.58
CA ASN A 497 -0.07 4.63 -7.98
C ASN A 497 -1.14 4.48 -9.06
N THR A 498 -1.46 3.25 -9.41
CA THR A 498 -2.43 2.91 -10.44
C THR A 498 -3.84 2.90 -9.84
N LEU A 499 -4.77 3.59 -10.51
CA LEU A 499 -6.20 3.46 -10.28
C LEU A 499 -6.72 2.32 -11.16
N TYR A 500 -7.25 1.28 -10.55
CA TYR A 500 -7.96 0.21 -11.26
C TYR A 500 -9.46 0.48 -11.24
N VAL A 501 -10.09 0.50 -12.40
CA VAL A 501 -11.53 0.44 -12.53
C VAL A 501 -11.89 -0.98 -12.93
N LEU A 502 -12.65 -1.65 -12.10
CA LEU A 502 -13.01 -3.06 -12.24
C LEU A 502 -14.52 -3.25 -12.02
N GLU A 503 -15.06 -4.40 -12.41
CA GLU A 503 -16.41 -4.78 -11.99
C GLU A 503 -16.32 -5.80 -10.86
N LYS A 504 -17.08 -5.60 -9.79
CA LYS A 504 -17.18 -6.51 -8.66
C LYS A 504 -18.62 -6.62 -8.17
N GLY A 505 -19.15 -7.84 -8.21
CA GLY A 505 -20.51 -8.14 -7.72
C GLY A 505 -21.63 -7.34 -8.41
N GLY A 506 -21.49 -7.07 -9.71
CA GLY A 506 -22.46 -6.30 -10.50
C GLY A 506 -22.33 -4.78 -10.35
N ARG A 507 -21.24 -4.27 -9.78
CA ARG A 507 -20.95 -2.83 -9.64
C ARG A 507 -19.58 -2.49 -10.23
N LEU A 508 -19.44 -1.32 -10.85
CA LEU A 508 -18.10 -0.77 -11.05
C LEU A 508 -17.49 -0.42 -9.69
N THR A 509 -16.21 -0.69 -9.56
CA THR A 509 -15.44 -0.48 -8.34
C THR A 509 -14.14 0.21 -8.71
N ALA A 510 -13.78 1.26 -7.98
CA ALA A 510 -12.46 1.87 -8.05
C ALA A 510 -11.55 1.23 -6.98
N LEU A 511 -10.40 0.70 -7.38
CA LEU A 511 -9.32 0.30 -6.48
C LEU A 511 -8.21 1.33 -6.62
N ILE A 512 -7.93 2.06 -5.56
CA ILE A 512 -6.94 3.14 -5.53
C ILE A 512 -5.94 2.92 -4.39
N GLU A 513 -4.75 3.48 -4.54
CA GLU A 513 -3.66 3.32 -3.54
C GLU A 513 -3.37 1.84 -3.24
N TRP A 514 -3.48 0.97 -4.26
CA TRP A 514 -3.21 -0.47 -4.25
C TRP A 514 -4.16 -1.34 -3.40
N PHE A 515 -4.90 -0.76 -2.44
CA PHE A 515 -5.59 -1.54 -1.42
C PHE A 515 -7.06 -1.17 -1.23
N PHE A 516 -7.46 0.08 -1.52
CA PHE A 516 -8.78 0.59 -1.14
C PHE A 516 -9.78 0.45 -2.28
N GLU A 517 -10.74 -0.45 -2.11
CA GLU A 517 -11.85 -0.66 -3.02
C GLU A 517 -13.05 0.22 -2.66
N TYR A 518 -13.57 0.95 -3.64
CA TYR A 518 -14.76 1.79 -3.52
C TYR A 518 -15.80 1.35 -4.54
N PRO A 519 -16.88 0.65 -4.12
CA PRO A 519 -18.01 0.36 -5.00
C PRO A 519 -18.66 1.67 -5.45
N LEU A 520 -18.83 1.82 -6.76
CA LEU A 520 -19.32 3.05 -7.37
C LEU A 520 -20.82 3.01 -7.61
N THR A 521 -21.50 4.15 -7.41
CA THR A 521 -22.92 4.31 -7.71
C THR A 521 -23.09 5.10 -9.01
N PRO A 522 -23.78 4.57 -10.04
CA PRO A 522 -24.05 5.30 -11.27
C PRO A 522 -24.85 6.59 -11.01
N VAL A 523 -24.43 7.71 -11.57
CA VAL A 523 -25.12 9.02 -11.53
C VAL A 523 -25.61 9.43 -12.92
N ALA A 524 -24.78 9.18 -13.94
CA ALA A 524 -25.07 9.38 -15.35
C ALA A 524 -24.29 8.35 -16.19
N ALA A 525 -24.40 8.38 -17.51
CA ALA A 525 -23.77 7.39 -18.40
C ALA A 525 -22.29 7.17 -18.13
N ASP A 526 -21.52 8.25 -17.92
CA ASP A 526 -20.07 8.21 -17.69
C ASP A 526 -19.68 8.86 -16.35
N THR A 527 -20.65 8.99 -15.43
CA THR A 527 -20.43 9.61 -14.12
C THR A 527 -20.89 8.66 -13.02
N PHE A 528 -20.01 8.47 -12.06
CA PHE A 528 -20.22 7.60 -10.89
C PHE A 528 -19.87 8.36 -9.62
N ALA A 529 -20.55 8.05 -8.52
CA ALA A 529 -20.24 8.59 -7.19
C ALA A 529 -19.45 7.58 -6.37
N PHE A 530 -18.47 8.06 -5.62
CA PHE A 530 -17.86 7.33 -4.52
C PHE A 530 -18.89 7.11 -3.38
N PRO A 531 -18.73 6.08 -2.54
CA PRO A 531 -19.60 5.90 -1.38
C PRO A 531 -19.47 7.07 -0.39
N HIS A 532 -20.47 7.21 0.49
CA HIS A 532 -20.46 8.24 1.55
C HIS A 532 -19.59 7.85 2.75
N GLU A 533 -18.46 7.20 2.49
CA GLU A 533 -17.45 6.81 3.46
C GLU A 533 -16.05 6.77 2.81
N GLY A 534 -15.03 6.76 3.63
CA GLY A 534 -13.63 6.69 3.17
C GLY A 534 -13.07 8.03 2.71
N LEU A 535 -11.92 7.98 2.03
CA LEU A 535 -11.14 9.18 1.71
C LEU A 535 -11.81 10.09 0.67
N TYR A 536 -12.54 9.49 -0.27
CA TYR A 536 -13.19 10.19 -1.40
C TYR A 536 -14.69 10.36 -1.20
N ASP A 537 -15.16 10.34 0.07
CA ASP A 537 -16.56 10.50 0.46
C ASP A 537 -17.27 11.61 -0.32
N GLY A 538 -18.37 11.23 -1.02
CA GLY A 538 -19.23 12.14 -1.77
C GLY A 538 -18.65 12.70 -3.08
N GLU A 539 -17.43 12.34 -3.44
CA GLU A 539 -16.81 12.77 -4.68
C GLU A 539 -17.22 11.89 -5.87
N ARG A 540 -16.81 12.25 -7.08
CA ARG A 540 -17.27 11.61 -8.33
C ARG A 540 -16.11 11.12 -9.18
N LEU A 541 -16.42 10.10 -10.02
CA LEU A 541 -15.60 9.71 -11.16
C LEU A 541 -16.35 10.11 -12.44
N VAL A 542 -15.64 10.79 -13.33
CA VAL A 542 -16.19 11.22 -14.64
C VAL A 542 -15.27 10.72 -15.74
N PHE A 543 -15.78 9.84 -16.60
CA PHE A 543 -15.00 9.24 -17.68
C PHE A 543 -15.08 10.06 -18.97
N SER A 544 -13.97 10.11 -19.71
CA SER A 544 -13.91 10.58 -21.08
C SER A 544 -13.69 9.39 -22.01
N ARG A 545 -14.47 9.27 -23.09
CA ARG A 545 -14.38 8.18 -24.06
C ARG A 545 -13.89 8.63 -25.43
N ASP A 546 -13.28 7.70 -26.16
CA ASP A 546 -13.03 7.85 -27.60
C ASP A 546 -14.26 7.42 -28.44
N SER A 547 -14.11 7.47 -29.76
CA SER A 547 -15.17 7.11 -30.71
C SER A 547 -15.54 5.63 -30.69
N THR A 548 -14.72 4.77 -30.09
CA THR A 548 -15.00 3.32 -29.94
C THR A 548 -15.79 3.01 -28.66
N GLY A 549 -16.00 4.02 -27.80
CA GLY A 549 -16.63 3.87 -26.49
C GLY A 549 -15.66 3.46 -25.37
N ARG A 550 -14.36 3.40 -25.65
CA ARG A 550 -13.32 3.10 -24.65
C ARG A 550 -12.93 4.37 -23.91
N ALA A 551 -12.80 4.29 -22.59
CA ALA A 551 -12.35 5.43 -21.79
C ALA A 551 -10.89 5.76 -22.10
N THR A 552 -10.61 7.05 -22.32
CA THR A 552 -9.25 7.61 -22.51
C THR A 552 -8.66 8.14 -21.21
N GLY A 553 -9.54 8.41 -20.23
CA GLY A 553 -9.18 8.88 -18.91
C GLY A 553 -10.38 8.98 -17.99
N VAL A 554 -10.14 9.23 -16.74
CA VAL A 554 -11.15 9.46 -15.70
C VAL A 554 -10.70 10.57 -14.77
N VAL A 555 -11.59 11.53 -14.52
CA VAL A 555 -11.42 12.49 -13.43
C VAL A 555 -12.03 11.87 -12.19
N ALA A 556 -11.18 11.41 -11.27
CA ALA A 556 -11.58 10.82 -9.99
C ALA A 556 -11.31 11.82 -8.87
N ALA A 557 -12.37 12.23 -8.17
CA ALA A 557 -12.26 13.18 -7.07
C ALA A 557 -11.49 14.48 -7.44
N GLY A 558 -11.72 15.00 -8.63
CA GLY A 558 -11.04 16.20 -9.15
C GLY A 558 -9.68 15.95 -9.81
N VAL A 559 -9.10 14.77 -9.69
CA VAL A 559 -7.79 14.41 -10.26
C VAL A 559 -7.95 13.65 -11.57
N LEU A 560 -7.23 14.06 -12.61
CA LEU A 560 -7.23 13.38 -13.91
C LEU A 560 -6.26 12.20 -13.92
N PHE A 561 -6.80 10.99 -14.04
CA PHE A 561 -6.07 9.75 -14.30
C PHE A 561 -6.22 9.38 -15.78
N LYS A 562 -5.13 9.45 -16.55
CA LYS A 562 -5.12 9.00 -17.94
C LYS A 562 -5.17 7.50 -18.02
N ARG A 563 -5.85 6.92 -19.02
CA ARG A 563 -5.82 5.47 -19.25
C ARG A 563 -4.40 5.02 -19.58
N ARG A 564 -3.95 3.95 -18.95
CA ARG A 564 -2.65 3.32 -19.22
C ARG A 564 -2.72 2.52 -20.52
N ALA A 565 -1.66 2.57 -21.29
CA ALA A 565 -1.52 1.73 -22.48
C ALA A 565 -0.92 0.39 -22.06
N ILE A 566 -1.72 -0.68 -22.14
CA ILE A 566 -1.28 -2.04 -21.81
C ILE A 566 -1.30 -2.86 -23.11
N THR A 567 -0.13 -3.36 -23.50
CA THR A 567 0.01 -4.22 -24.69
C THR A 567 -0.75 -5.53 -24.44
N GLY A 568 -1.64 -5.92 -25.36
CA GLY A 568 -2.44 -7.14 -25.24
C GLY A 568 -3.81 -6.93 -24.56
N GLU A 569 -4.11 -5.73 -24.03
CA GLU A 569 -5.42 -5.45 -23.41
C GLU A 569 -6.59 -5.59 -24.39
N ASP A 570 -6.36 -5.41 -25.67
CA ASP A 570 -7.32 -5.57 -26.77
C ASP A 570 -7.47 -7.04 -27.23
N GLY A 571 -6.80 -7.99 -26.55
CA GLY A 571 -6.75 -9.40 -26.93
C GLY A 571 -5.73 -9.73 -28.01
N SER A 572 -4.90 -8.77 -28.43
CA SER A 572 -3.78 -9.02 -29.33
C SER A 572 -2.72 -9.90 -28.64
N VAL A 573 -1.86 -10.53 -29.45
CA VAL A 573 -0.73 -11.30 -28.93
C VAL A 573 0.29 -10.33 -28.34
N PHE A 574 0.65 -10.53 -27.07
CA PHE A 574 1.70 -9.75 -26.43
C PHE A 574 3.05 -9.99 -27.14
N ARG A 575 3.82 -8.94 -27.36
CA ARG A 575 5.09 -8.98 -28.08
C ARG A 575 6.10 -8.07 -27.40
N ILE A 576 7.34 -8.55 -27.32
CA ILE A 576 8.48 -7.74 -26.88
C ILE A 576 9.35 -7.34 -28.08
N THR A 577 10.23 -6.38 -27.89
CA THR A 577 11.39 -6.18 -28.75
C THR A 577 12.55 -6.98 -28.15
N PRO A 578 12.97 -8.10 -28.75
CA PRO A 578 14.04 -8.92 -28.19
C PRO A 578 15.35 -8.14 -28.07
N VAL A 579 16.10 -8.40 -26.98
CA VAL A 579 17.40 -7.75 -26.69
C VAL A 579 18.45 -8.08 -27.76
N LYS A 580 18.35 -9.27 -28.38
CA LYS A 580 19.18 -9.73 -29.50
C LYS A 580 18.30 -10.27 -30.61
N PRO A 581 18.79 -10.33 -31.87
CA PRO A 581 18.09 -11.01 -32.98
C PRO A 581 17.75 -12.47 -32.60
N VAL A 582 16.52 -12.91 -32.84
CA VAL A 582 16.05 -14.26 -32.42
C VAL A 582 16.88 -15.39 -33.05
N ASP A 583 17.38 -15.24 -34.29
CA ASP A 583 18.25 -16.24 -34.93
C ASP A 583 19.61 -16.35 -34.24
N GLN A 584 20.15 -15.25 -33.72
CA GLN A 584 21.35 -15.24 -32.90
C GLN A 584 21.10 -15.95 -31.57
N LEU A 585 19.99 -15.61 -30.87
CA LEU A 585 19.59 -16.29 -29.65
C LEU A 585 19.47 -17.80 -29.83
N ARG A 586 18.87 -18.24 -30.93
CA ARG A 586 18.73 -19.64 -31.28
C ARG A 586 20.07 -20.32 -31.47
N THR A 587 20.97 -19.70 -32.22
CA THR A 587 22.30 -20.23 -32.48
C THR A 587 23.12 -20.37 -31.20
N GLU A 588 23.14 -19.33 -30.38
CA GLU A 588 23.84 -19.33 -29.09
C GLU A 588 23.26 -20.37 -28.11
N ALA A 589 21.92 -20.46 -28.04
CA ALA A 589 21.25 -21.40 -27.14
C ALA A 589 21.46 -22.87 -27.55
N LEU A 590 21.46 -23.18 -28.84
CA LEU A 590 21.71 -24.53 -29.34
C LEU A 590 23.17 -24.97 -29.16
N ALA A 591 24.11 -24.02 -29.14
CA ALA A 591 25.54 -24.31 -28.90
C ALA A 591 25.86 -24.46 -27.40
N ALA A 592 24.96 -24.02 -26.51
CA ALA A 592 25.12 -24.09 -25.06
C ALA A 592 24.61 -25.43 -24.47
N SER A 593 25.07 -25.76 -23.27
CA SER A 593 24.61 -26.93 -22.53
C SER A 593 23.86 -26.52 -21.27
N PRO A 594 22.85 -27.28 -20.80
CA PRO A 594 22.22 -27.08 -19.54
C PRO A 594 23.23 -27.11 -18.38
N PRO A 595 22.91 -26.45 -17.25
CA PRO A 595 23.72 -26.55 -16.04
C PRO A 595 23.83 -28.00 -15.57
N ALA A 596 25.01 -28.37 -15.07
CA ALA A 596 25.22 -29.69 -14.48
C ALA A 596 24.41 -29.80 -13.16
N GLU A 597 23.66 -30.87 -13.04
CA GLU A 597 22.89 -31.18 -11.82
C GLU A 597 23.43 -32.43 -11.14
N HIS A 598 23.44 -32.42 -9.82
CA HIS A 598 23.82 -33.53 -8.97
C HIS A 598 22.65 -33.94 -8.07
N GLY A 599 22.38 -35.24 -7.94
CA GLY A 599 21.29 -35.77 -7.09
C GLY A 599 20.71 -37.06 -7.63
N ASP A 600 19.81 -37.64 -6.86
CA ASP A 600 19.07 -38.85 -7.22
C ASP A 600 17.80 -38.46 -8.01
N PHE A 601 17.91 -38.45 -9.32
CA PHE A 601 16.79 -38.11 -10.19
C PHE A 601 16.06 -39.37 -10.68
N VAL A 602 14.75 -39.21 -10.85
CA VAL A 602 13.93 -40.24 -11.48
C VAL A 602 14.15 -40.16 -13.00
N LYS A 603 14.21 -41.33 -13.64
CA LYS A 603 14.28 -41.40 -15.10
C LYS A 603 13.09 -40.67 -15.71
N SER A 604 13.35 -39.83 -16.69
CA SER A 604 12.32 -39.09 -17.43
C SER A 604 11.37 -40.03 -18.17
N ASP A 605 10.06 -39.84 -18.00
CA ASP A 605 8.99 -40.54 -18.71
C ASP A 605 8.00 -39.49 -19.23
N LEU A 606 8.45 -38.76 -20.26
CA LEU A 606 7.65 -37.74 -20.94
C LEU A 606 6.58 -38.38 -21.80
N VAL A 607 5.32 -38.11 -21.52
CA VAL A 607 4.17 -38.62 -22.29
C VAL A 607 3.43 -37.48 -22.99
N GLU A 608 2.99 -37.73 -24.20
CA GLU A 608 2.24 -36.78 -25.01
C GLU A 608 0.79 -36.67 -24.51
N LEU A 609 0.34 -35.48 -24.20
CA LEU A 609 -0.95 -35.26 -23.52
C LEU A 609 -2.14 -35.72 -24.38
N THR A 610 -2.14 -35.44 -25.66
CA THR A 610 -3.21 -35.80 -26.58
C THR A 610 -3.30 -37.32 -26.86
N LYS A 611 -2.23 -38.08 -26.56
CA LYS A 611 -2.25 -39.56 -26.58
C LYS A 611 -2.88 -40.16 -25.33
N LEU A 612 -2.83 -39.43 -24.17
CA LEU A 612 -3.49 -39.83 -22.97
C LEU A 612 -4.98 -39.48 -22.99
N ASP A 613 -5.31 -38.31 -23.46
CA ASP A 613 -6.69 -37.87 -23.64
C ASP A 613 -6.83 -36.97 -24.87
N PRO A 614 -7.43 -37.48 -25.97
CA PRO A 614 -7.60 -36.74 -27.23
C PRO A 614 -8.60 -35.59 -27.15
N THR A 615 -9.31 -35.40 -26.01
CA THR A 615 -10.23 -34.27 -25.80
C THR A 615 -9.54 -33.04 -25.24
N ILE A 616 -8.28 -33.15 -24.81
CA ILE A 616 -7.42 -32.02 -24.50
C ILE A 616 -7.05 -31.31 -25.81
N ARG A 617 -7.22 -29.99 -25.84
CA ARG A 617 -6.86 -29.15 -27.00
C ARG A 617 -5.49 -28.52 -26.83
N LEU A 618 -4.83 -28.29 -27.97
CA LEU A 618 -3.54 -27.63 -28.01
C LEU A 618 -3.63 -26.30 -28.76
N ASP A 619 -3.04 -25.24 -28.23
CA ASP A 619 -2.71 -23.96 -28.91
C ASP A 619 -1.25 -23.62 -28.60
N ILE A 620 -0.33 -24.48 -29.12
CA ILE A 620 1.12 -24.35 -28.86
C ILE A 620 1.66 -23.15 -29.62
N ARG A 621 1.57 -21.97 -29.00
CA ARG A 621 1.94 -20.70 -29.66
C ARG A 621 3.39 -20.61 -30.01
N TYR A 622 4.27 -21.29 -29.27
CA TYR A 622 5.70 -21.34 -29.53
C TYR A 622 6.07 -22.15 -30.82
N ALA A 623 5.12 -22.89 -31.37
CA ALA A 623 5.26 -23.53 -32.71
C ALA A 623 4.81 -22.59 -33.86
N SER A 624 4.48 -21.34 -33.59
CA SER A 624 4.07 -20.30 -34.53
C SER A 624 4.70 -18.95 -34.15
N ASP A 625 4.42 -17.92 -34.95
CA ASP A 625 4.81 -16.52 -34.67
C ASP A 625 3.85 -15.82 -33.66
N ARG A 626 2.83 -16.51 -33.17
CA ARG A 626 1.83 -16.00 -32.23
C ARG A 626 2.30 -16.09 -30.77
N ASN A 627 3.56 -15.69 -30.51
CA ASN A 627 4.18 -15.66 -29.20
C ASN A 627 4.92 -14.33 -28.97
N PHE A 628 5.44 -14.11 -27.78
CA PHE A 628 6.05 -12.83 -27.37
C PHE A 628 7.36 -12.52 -28.13
N LEU A 629 8.07 -13.51 -28.71
CA LEU A 629 9.24 -13.31 -29.56
C LEU A 629 8.90 -13.12 -31.05
N SER A 630 7.63 -13.25 -31.45
CA SER A 630 7.15 -13.14 -32.85
C SER A 630 7.80 -14.13 -33.83
N THR A 631 8.29 -15.26 -33.33
CA THR A 631 9.02 -16.26 -34.14
C THR A 631 8.80 -17.67 -33.57
N PRO A 632 8.56 -18.70 -34.39
CA PRO A 632 8.49 -20.08 -33.92
C PRO A 632 9.81 -20.51 -33.26
N VAL A 633 9.72 -21.03 -32.03
CA VAL A 633 10.86 -21.61 -31.30
C VAL A 633 10.78 -23.12 -31.19
N TYR A 634 9.59 -23.69 -31.42
CA TYR A 634 9.35 -25.12 -31.57
C TYR A 634 9.14 -25.49 -33.02
N THR A 635 9.56 -26.69 -33.39
CA THR A 635 9.36 -27.27 -34.73
C THR A 635 8.02 -28.03 -34.84
N GLN A 636 7.39 -28.38 -33.71
CA GLN A 636 6.18 -29.18 -33.64
C GLN A 636 5.22 -28.66 -32.59
N ALA A 637 3.92 -28.63 -32.88
CA ALA A 637 2.86 -28.23 -31.97
C ALA A 637 2.40 -29.43 -31.10
N ARG A 638 3.27 -29.86 -30.19
CA ARG A 638 3.03 -30.99 -29.27
C ARG A 638 3.25 -30.58 -27.83
N ALA A 639 2.60 -31.26 -26.89
CA ALA A 639 2.75 -31.01 -25.45
C ALA A 639 3.05 -32.31 -24.72
N PHE A 640 4.06 -32.29 -23.85
CA PHE A 640 4.50 -33.43 -23.06
C PHE A 640 4.61 -33.02 -21.59
N LEU A 641 4.33 -33.95 -20.69
CA LEU A 641 4.64 -33.87 -19.26
C LEU A 641 5.20 -35.19 -18.76
N GLN A 642 5.87 -35.17 -17.60
CA GLN A 642 6.18 -36.42 -16.88
C GLN A 642 4.88 -37.16 -16.60
N ARG A 643 4.86 -38.47 -16.75
CA ARG A 643 3.63 -39.29 -16.68
C ARG A 643 2.75 -38.99 -15.43
N PRO A 644 3.27 -38.90 -14.17
CA PRO A 644 2.41 -38.61 -13.03
C PRO A 644 1.77 -37.22 -13.10
N ALA A 645 2.46 -36.20 -13.66
CA ALA A 645 1.92 -34.87 -13.90
C ALA A 645 0.86 -34.89 -15.00
N ALA A 646 1.11 -35.61 -16.11
CA ALA A 646 0.17 -35.75 -17.21
C ALA A 646 -1.15 -36.44 -16.77
N GLU A 647 -1.06 -37.52 -15.98
CA GLU A 647 -2.23 -38.21 -15.43
C GLU A 647 -3.02 -37.32 -14.46
N ALA A 648 -2.34 -36.50 -13.66
CA ALA A 648 -2.98 -35.51 -12.79
C ALA A 648 -3.70 -34.42 -13.62
N LEU A 649 -3.07 -33.96 -14.71
CA LEU A 649 -3.68 -33.02 -15.63
C LEU A 649 -4.95 -33.58 -16.30
N VAL A 650 -4.94 -34.86 -16.71
CA VAL A 650 -6.13 -35.51 -17.24
C VAL A 650 -7.25 -35.55 -16.21
N ARG A 651 -6.95 -35.81 -14.94
CA ARG A 651 -7.98 -35.75 -13.86
C ARG A 651 -8.54 -34.34 -13.69
N ALA A 652 -7.70 -33.30 -13.73
CA ALA A 652 -8.16 -31.90 -13.71
C ALA A 652 -9.06 -31.59 -14.92
N HIS A 653 -8.66 -32.04 -16.12
CA HIS A 653 -9.44 -31.91 -17.33
C HIS A 653 -10.84 -32.54 -17.20
N HIS A 654 -10.95 -33.75 -16.69
CA HIS A 654 -12.24 -34.43 -16.48
C HIS A 654 -13.10 -33.71 -15.43
N ALA A 655 -12.50 -33.20 -14.37
CA ALA A 655 -13.22 -32.40 -13.36
C ALA A 655 -13.79 -31.09 -13.94
N LEU A 656 -13.05 -30.46 -14.84
CA LEU A 656 -13.51 -29.24 -15.54
C LEU A 656 -14.57 -29.54 -16.57
N ARG A 657 -14.50 -30.70 -17.27
CA ARG A 657 -15.52 -31.11 -18.22
C ARG A 657 -16.89 -31.30 -17.57
N ALA A 658 -16.92 -31.79 -16.34
CA ALA A 658 -18.14 -31.86 -15.56
C ALA A 658 -18.76 -30.50 -15.24
N GLN A 659 -17.98 -29.42 -15.34
CA GLN A 659 -18.41 -28.03 -15.16
C GLN A 659 -18.63 -27.29 -16.49
N GLY A 660 -18.49 -27.97 -17.65
CA GLY A 660 -18.71 -27.39 -18.97
C GLY A 660 -17.44 -26.82 -19.63
N TYR A 661 -16.24 -27.07 -19.09
CA TYR A 661 -14.98 -26.57 -19.63
C TYR A 661 -14.03 -27.70 -20.04
N GLY A 662 -13.14 -27.42 -21.00
CA GLY A 662 -12.04 -28.31 -21.35
C GLY A 662 -10.72 -27.55 -21.25
N LEU A 663 -9.57 -28.27 -21.11
CA LEU A 663 -8.24 -27.66 -21.09
C LEU A 663 -7.73 -27.36 -22.49
N LEU A 664 -7.12 -26.19 -22.65
CA LEU A 664 -6.38 -25.74 -23.82
C LEU A 664 -4.92 -25.47 -23.41
N ILE A 665 -3.99 -26.29 -23.91
CA ILE A 665 -2.59 -26.28 -23.52
C ILE A 665 -1.80 -25.33 -24.43
N HIS A 666 -1.02 -24.43 -23.83
CA HIS A 666 -0.12 -23.51 -24.53
C HIS A 666 1.32 -24.00 -24.52
N ASP A 667 1.81 -24.60 -23.43
CA ASP A 667 3.12 -25.21 -23.29
C ASP A 667 3.14 -26.35 -22.27
N GLY A 668 4.09 -27.25 -22.40
CA GLY A 668 4.36 -28.34 -21.45
C GLY A 668 5.87 -28.48 -21.22
N TYR A 669 6.43 -29.66 -21.53
CA TYR A 669 7.88 -29.81 -21.52
C TYR A 669 8.49 -28.83 -22.54
N ARG A 670 9.49 -28.07 -22.08
CA ARG A 670 10.24 -27.07 -22.87
C ARG A 670 11.72 -27.48 -22.86
N PRO A 671 12.35 -27.74 -23.99
CA PRO A 671 13.80 -27.97 -24.03
C PRO A 671 14.57 -26.79 -23.45
N TRP A 672 15.60 -27.03 -22.66
CA TRP A 672 16.35 -26.00 -21.97
C TRP A 672 16.88 -24.86 -22.86
N TYR A 673 17.34 -25.22 -24.11
CA TYR A 673 17.80 -24.19 -25.05
C TYR A 673 16.73 -23.10 -25.32
N VAL A 674 15.44 -23.45 -25.29
CA VAL A 674 14.35 -22.48 -25.47
C VAL A 674 14.21 -21.57 -24.24
N THR A 675 14.36 -22.12 -23.04
CA THR A 675 14.39 -21.29 -21.81
C THR A 675 15.54 -20.27 -21.86
N LYS A 676 16.72 -20.68 -22.36
CA LYS A 676 17.84 -19.76 -22.55
C LYS A 676 17.53 -18.66 -23.58
N MET A 677 16.87 -19.02 -24.72
CA MET A 677 16.41 -18.02 -25.68
C MET A 677 15.43 -17.00 -25.06
N PHE A 678 14.50 -17.44 -24.24
CA PHE A 678 13.52 -16.59 -23.58
C PHE A 678 14.20 -15.59 -22.64
N TRP A 679 15.06 -16.06 -21.77
CA TRP A 679 15.79 -15.23 -20.81
C TRP A 679 16.66 -14.17 -21.50
N GLU A 680 17.51 -14.61 -22.45
CA GLU A 680 18.44 -13.70 -23.13
C GLU A 680 17.76 -12.78 -24.16
N GLY A 681 16.55 -13.12 -24.60
CA GLY A 681 15.76 -12.30 -25.50
C GLY A 681 14.89 -11.27 -24.79
N THR A 682 14.57 -11.50 -23.50
CA THR A 682 13.67 -10.65 -22.72
C THR A 682 14.45 -9.52 -22.05
N PRO A 683 13.99 -8.25 -22.11
CA PRO A 683 14.55 -7.17 -21.31
C PRO A 683 14.49 -7.47 -19.80
N GLU A 684 15.44 -6.94 -19.02
CA GLU A 684 15.57 -7.19 -17.57
C GLU A 684 14.26 -6.94 -16.81
N SER A 685 13.49 -5.93 -17.19
CA SER A 685 12.17 -5.62 -16.58
C SER A 685 11.14 -6.75 -16.74
N GLY A 686 11.32 -7.64 -17.73
CA GLY A 686 10.45 -8.79 -17.96
C GLY A 686 10.96 -10.10 -17.36
N HIS A 687 12.12 -10.11 -16.70
CA HIS A 687 12.75 -11.34 -16.19
C HIS A 687 11.92 -12.06 -15.12
N VAL A 688 10.98 -11.39 -14.47
CA VAL A 688 10.03 -12.04 -13.54
C VAL A 688 9.12 -13.07 -14.25
N PHE A 689 8.89 -12.91 -15.57
CA PHE A 689 8.03 -13.76 -16.39
C PHE A 689 8.81 -14.83 -17.19
N VAL A 690 10.12 -14.92 -17.06
CA VAL A 690 10.95 -15.91 -17.75
C VAL A 690 11.94 -16.54 -16.78
N ALA A 691 12.16 -17.85 -16.92
CA ALA A 691 13.04 -18.58 -16.02
C ALA A 691 14.52 -18.37 -16.33
N ASP A 692 15.35 -18.16 -15.29
CA ASP A 692 16.80 -18.11 -15.40
C ASP A 692 17.36 -19.46 -15.87
N PRO A 693 18.02 -19.55 -17.03
CA PRO A 693 18.55 -20.79 -17.56
C PRO A 693 19.66 -21.40 -16.70
N SER A 694 20.33 -20.62 -15.85
CA SER A 694 21.34 -21.13 -14.92
C SER A 694 20.74 -22.00 -13.80
N LEU A 695 19.46 -21.78 -13.48
CA LEU A 695 18.67 -22.57 -12.53
C LEU A 695 17.78 -23.60 -13.23
N GLY A 696 17.51 -23.38 -14.51
CA GLY A 696 16.56 -24.12 -15.31
C GLY A 696 15.09 -23.84 -14.97
N SER A 697 14.20 -24.14 -15.90
CA SER A 697 12.76 -24.02 -15.75
C SER A 697 12.15 -25.36 -15.28
N LYS A 698 11.02 -25.28 -14.61
CA LYS A 698 10.21 -26.47 -14.27
C LYS A 698 9.62 -27.12 -15.53
N HIS A 699 9.40 -26.35 -16.60
CA HIS A 699 9.10 -26.87 -17.94
C HIS A 699 10.22 -27.75 -18.49
N ASN A 700 11.49 -27.40 -18.25
CA ASN A 700 12.61 -28.23 -18.72
C ASN A 700 12.61 -29.61 -18.10
N ARG A 701 11.94 -29.76 -16.96
CA ARG A 701 11.82 -31.02 -16.22
C ARG A 701 10.56 -31.82 -16.60
N GLY A 702 9.70 -31.26 -17.47
CA GLY A 702 8.38 -31.78 -17.76
C GLY A 702 7.42 -31.77 -16.58
N GLY A 703 7.69 -30.87 -15.61
CA GLY A 703 6.95 -30.68 -14.37
C GLY A 703 6.17 -29.38 -14.29
N ALA A 704 5.99 -28.65 -15.39
CA ALA A 704 5.12 -27.47 -15.46
C ALA A 704 4.30 -27.47 -16.75
N VAL A 705 3.17 -26.80 -16.73
CA VAL A 705 2.26 -26.65 -17.86
C VAL A 705 1.67 -25.24 -17.89
N ASP A 706 1.65 -24.64 -19.08
CA ASP A 706 0.94 -23.40 -19.38
C ASP A 706 -0.37 -23.75 -20.08
N LEU A 707 -1.48 -23.23 -19.56
CA LEU A 707 -2.79 -23.60 -20.07
C LEU A 707 -3.88 -22.59 -19.74
N THR A 708 -4.98 -22.72 -20.48
CA THR A 708 -6.25 -22.07 -20.16
C THR A 708 -7.40 -23.07 -20.34
N MET A 709 -8.63 -22.60 -20.27
CA MET A 709 -9.83 -23.39 -20.53
C MET A 709 -10.47 -22.95 -21.85
N PHE A 710 -11.29 -23.85 -22.41
CA PHE A 710 -12.27 -23.53 -23.43
C PHE A 710 -13.67 -23.99 -23.01
N ASP A 711 -14.66 -23.25 -23.38
CA ASP A 711 -16.07 -23.58 -23.14
C ASP A 711 -16.51 -24.73 -24.06
N LEU A 712 -17.06 -25.80 -23.52
CA LEU A 712 -17.44 -26.98 -24.30
C LEU A 712 -18.61 -26.73 -25.24
N LYS A 713 -19.49 -25.78 -24.93
CA LYS A 713 -20.68 -25.46 -25.72
C LYS A 713 -20.32 -24.65 -26.96
N THR A 714 -19.45 -23.63 -26.78
CA THR A 714 -19.06 -22.72 -27.86
C THR A 714 -17.78 -23.14 -28.56
N GLY A 715 -16.95 -23.96 -27.93
CA GLY A 715 -15.61 -24.34 -28.38
C GLY A 715 -14.57 -23.23 -28.32
N LYS A 716 -14.93 -22.04 -27.80
CA LYS A 716 -14.03 -20.88 -27.71
C LYS A 716 -13.20 -20.91 -26.43
N PRO A 717 -11.94 -20.43 -26.46
CA PRO A 717 -11.18 -20.16 -25.25
C PRO A 717 -11.93 -19.19 -24.33
N ILE A 718 -11.77 -19.34 -23.02
CA ILE A 718 -12.25 -18.37 -22.06
C ILE A 718 -11.45 -17.06 -22.17
N VAL A 719 -12.09 -15.96 -21.76
CA VAL A 719 -11.41 -14.66 -21.62
C VAL A 719 -11.06 -14.47 -20.15
N ALA A 720 -9.78 -14.52 -19.82
CA ALA A 720 -9.26 -14.25 -18.49
C ALA A 720 -8.89 -12.76 -18.33
N THR A 721 -8.29 -12.42 -17.20
CA THR A 721 -7.91 -11.04 -16.85
C THR A 721 -6.75 -10.51 -17.67
N GLY A 722 -5.80 -11.37 -18.09
CA GLY A 722 -4.67 -11.08 -18.97
C GLY A 722 -4.51 -12.14 -20.06
N GLY A 723 -3.79 -11.82 -21.10
CA GLY A 723 -3.45 -12.74 -22.19
C GLY A 723 -2.32 -13.71 -21.82
N TYR A 724 -2.20 -14.83 -22.53
CA TYR A 724 -1.06 -15.73 -22.40
C TYR A 724 0.25 -15.02 -22.82
N ASP A 725 1.33 -15.20 -22.06
CA ASP A 725 2.63 -14.54 -22.20
C ASP A 725 2.60 -13.01 -22.00
N GLU A 726 1.52 -12.44 -21.49
CA GLU A 726 1.46 -11.01 -21.20
C GLU A 726 2.36 -10.67 -20.01
N MET A 727 3.38 -9.83 -20.23
CA MET A 727 4.30 -9.38 -19.17
C MET A 727 3.77 -8.10 -18.51
N SER A 728 2.69 -8.22 -17.75
CA SER A 728 2.04 -7.11 -17.04
C SER A 728 1.43 -7.58 -15.71
N ASP A 729 0.94 -6.64 -14.89
CA ASP A 729 0.23 -6.96 -13.65
C ASP A 729 -1.02 -7.83 -13.89
N ARG A 730 -1.61 -7.81 -15.08
CA ARG A 730 -2.78 -8.61 -15.47
C ARG A 730 -2.50 -10.12 -15.52
N SER A 731 -1.23 -10.49 -15.56
CA SER A 731 -0.77 -11.89 -15.56
C SER A 731 -0.79 -12.54 -14.18
N TYR A 732 -0.72 -11.74 -13.13
CA TYR A 732 -0.71 -12.27 -11.77
C TYR A 732 -2.02 -12.99 -11.41
N PRO A 733 -1.95 -14.16 -10.75
CA PRO A 733 -3.13 -14.90 -10.31
C PRO A 733 -4.09 -14.11 -9.42
N ASP A 734 -3.57 -13.15 -8.67
CA ASP A 734 -4.36 -12.30 -7.76
C ASP A 734 -4.69 -10.93 -8.35
N TYR A 735 -4.47 -10.70 -9.65
CA TYR A 735 -4.85 -9.44 -10.31
C TYR A 735 -6.31 -9.10 -10.05
N PRO A 736 -6.63 -7.93 -9.43
CA PRO A 736 -7.99 -7.57 -9.00
C PRO A 736 -8.84 -7.01 -10.12
N GLY A 737 -8.21 -6.56 -11.23
CA GLY A 737 -8.88 -5.91 -12.34
C GLY A 737 -9.81 -6.82 -13.15
N GLY A 738 -10.34 -6.31 -14.26
CA GLY A 738 -11.26 -7.02 -15.10
C GLY A 738 -12.67 -7.17 -14.48
N THR A 739 -13.35 -8.26 -14.83
CA THR A 739 -14.73 -8.54 -14.38
C THR A 739 -14.77 -9.68 -13.36
N SER A 740 -15.85 -9.73 -12.56
CA SER A 740 -16.11 -10.87 -11.65
C SER A 740 -16.19 -12.19 -12.41
N HIS A 741 -16.72 -12.16 -13.64
CA HIS A 741 -16.76 -13.33 -14.51
C HIS A 741 -15.36 -13.85 -14.87
N GLN A 742 -14.47 -12.95 -15.33
CA GLN A 742 -13.09 -13.30 -15.69
C GLN A 742 -12.31 -13.86 -14.50
N ARG A 743 -12.44 -13.21 -13.34
CA ARG A 743 -11.78 -13.69 -12.11
C ARG A 743 -12.32 -15.04 -11.65
N ALA A 744 -13.65 -15.25 -11.74
CA ALA A 744 -14.26 -16.53 -11.38
C ALA A 744 -13.79 -17.68 -12.29
N LEU A 745 -13.64 -17.44 -13.60
CA LEU A 745 -13.10 -18.43 -14.53
C LEU A 745 -11.65 -18.80 -14.19
N ARG A 746 -10.82 -17.81 -13.85
CA ARG A 746 -9.45 -18.04 -13.40
C ARG A 746 -9.40 -18.89 -12.11
N GLU A 747 -10.28 -18.63 -11.15
CA GLU A 747 -10.38 -19.42 -9.92
C GLU A 747 -10.87 -20.86 -10.18
N ILE A 748 -11.81 -21.06 -11.09
CA ILE A 748 -12.27 -22.42 -11.48
C ILE A 748 -11.10 -23.23 -12.02
N LEU A 749 -10.28 -22.64 -12.88
CA LEU A 749 -9.07 -23.29 -13.40
C LEU A 749 -8.09 -23.62 -12.26
N ARG A 750 -7.78 -22.63 -11.42
CA ARG A 750 -6.86 -22.78 -10.28
C ARG A 750 -7.32 -23.88 -9.34
N ASP A 751 -8.59 -23.86 -8.90
CA ASP A 751 -9.15 -24.87 -7.99
C ASP A 751 -9.02 -26.30 -8.57
N ALA A 752 -9.30 -26.45 -9.86
CA ALA A 752 -9.22 -27.76 -10.52
C ALA A 752 -7.77 -28.30 -10.60
N MET A 753 -6.81 -27.43 -10.90
CA MET A 753 -5.40 -27.79 -10.97
C MET A 753 -4.79 -28.06 -9.60
N GLU A 754 -5.06 -27.21 -8.61
CA GLU A 754 -4.56 -27.37 -7.24
C GLU A 754 -5.13 -28.62 -6.56
N ALA A 755 -6.38 -28.98 -6.83
CA ALA A 755 -6.98 -30.23 -6.35
C ALA A 755 -6.24 -31.49 -6.83
N GLN A 756 -5.48 -31.40 -7.93
CA GLN A 756 -4.70 -32.52 -8.47
C GLN A 756 -3.21 -32.44 -8.12
N GLY A 757 -2.78 -31.48 -7.29
CA GLY A 757 -1.41 -31.36 -6.81
C GLY A 757 -0.51 -30.47 -7.68
N PHE A 758 -1.08 -29.63 -8.49
CA PHE A 758 -0.38 -28.52 -9.10
C PHE A 758 -0.42 -27.28 -8.19
N THR A 759 0.47 -26.33 -8.44
CA THR A 759 0.48 -25.01 -7.77
C THR A 759 0.62 -23.94 -8.83
N VAL A 760 -0.24 -22.92 -8.80
CA VAL A 760 -0.12 -21.79 -9.74
C VAL A 760 1.17 -21.01 -9.46
N TYR A 761 1.86 -20.55 -10.51
CA TYR A 761 3.02 -19.69 -10.37
C TYR A 761 2.59 -18.26 -9.95
N GLU A 762 3.37 -17.65 -9.06
CA GLU A 762 2.98 -16.37 -8.43
C GLU A 762 2.83 -15.19 -9.40
N ALA A 763 3.48 -15.21 -10.57
CA ALA A 763 3.44 -14.14 -11.56
C ALA A 763 2.56 -14.44 -12.79
N GLU A 764 2.07 -15.69 -12.96
CA GLU A 764 1.36 -16.13 -14.17
C GLU A 764 0.16 -17.02 -13.84
N TRP A 765 -1.06 -16.52 -14.07
CA TRP A 765 -2.30 -17.25 -13.77
C TRP A 765 -2.49 -18.52 -14.61
N TRP A 766 -1.81 -18.67 -15.75
CA TRP A 766 -1.88 -19.81 -16.66
C TRP A 766 -0.83 -20.88 -16.38
N HIS A 767 0.23 -20.59 -15.61
CA HIS A 767 1.36 -21.47 -15.34
C HIS A 767 1.15 -22.28 -14.06
N PHE A 768 1.25 -23.59 -14.15
CA PHE A 768 1.06 -24.51 -13.05
C PHE A 768 2.22 -25.49 -12.89
N ASP A 769 2.80 -25.51 -11.69
CA ASP A 769 3.89 -26.39 -11.28
C ASP A 769 3.38 -27.68 -10.69
N TRP A 770 3.85 -28.82 -11.16
CA TRP A 770 3.62 -30.10 -10.53
C TRP A 770 4.44 -30.26 -9.25
N LYS A 771 3.81 -30.71 -8.15
CA LYS A 771 4.43 -30.82 -6.81
C LYS A 771 5.77 -31.58 -6.75
N ASP A 772 5.98 -32.62 -7.61
CA ASP A 772 7.17 -33.45 -7.62
C ASP A 772 8.17 -33.10 -8.74
N TRP A 773 8.11 -31.90 -9.33
CA TRP A 773 8.96 -31.47 -10.44
C TRP A 773 10.46 -31.59 -10.13
N LYS A 774 10.87 -31.38 -8.88
CA LYS A 774 12.27 -31.46 -8.42
C LYS A 774 12.89 -32.83 -8.57
N ARG A 775 12.08 -33.87 -8.73
CA ARG A 775 12.55 -35.24 -8.91
C ARG A 775 13.14 -35.54 -10.29
N TYR A 776 12.99 -34.61 -11.23
CA TYR A 776 13.42 -34.80 -12.63
C TYR A 776 14.53 -33.81 -12.99
N GLN A 777 15.50 -34.26 -13.79
CA GLN A 777 16.57 -33.42 -14.32
C GLN A 777 16.08 -32.43 -15.37
N ILE A 778 16.86 -31.36 -15.56
CA ILE A 778 16.72 -30.42 -16.68
C ILE A 778 16.94 -31.18 -18.00
N GLY A 779 15.91 -31.24 -18.82
CA GLY A 779 15.93 -31.86 -20.15
C GLY A 779 16.21 -30.84 -21.24
N ASN A 780 16.94 -31.31 -22.26
CA ASN A 780 17.20 -30.53 -23.48
C ASN A 780 16.91 -31.35 -24.77
N THR A 781 16.11 -32.39 -24.64
CA THR A 781 15.69 -33.25 -25.76
C THR A 781 14.73 -32.47 -26.66
N LYS A 782 15.01 -32.42 -27.96
CA LYS A 782 14.13 -31.79 -28.94
C LYS A 782 12.86 -32.60 -29.15
N PHE A 783 11.78 -31.96 -29.60
CA PHE A 783 10.49 -32.63 -29.82
C PHE A 783 10.56 -33.71 -30.87
N GLU A 784 11.43 -33.56 -31.91
CA GLU A 784 11.66 -34.52 -32.95
C GLU A 784 12.22 -35.83 -32.43
N ASP A 785 12.89 -35.81 -31.31
CA ASP A 785 13.54 -36.95 -30.67
C ASP A 785 12.69 -37.59 -29.54
N LEU A 786 11.54 -36.99 -29.24
CA LEU A 786 10.61 -37.52 -28.24
C LEU A 786 9.62 -38.50 -28.89
N GLY A 787 9.50 -39.70 -28.30
CA GLY A 787 8.53 -40.71 -28.72
C GLY A 787 8.95 -41.53 -29.93
N ARG A 788 10.27 -41.60 -30.20
CA ARG A 788 10.87 -42.61 -31.12
C ARG A 788 11.04 -43.95 -30.44
#